data_0dc42f7ec7076c29798b3480d5f82104
#
_entry.id   0dc42f7ec7076c29798b3480d5f82104
#
_cell.length_a   1.000
_cell.length_b   1.000
_cell.length_c   1.000
_cell.angle_alpha   90.00
_cell.angle_beta   90.00
_cell.angle_gamma   90.00
#
_symmetry.space_group_name_H-M   'P 1'
#
loop_
_entity.id
_entity.type
_entity.pdbx_description
1 polymer ?
#
loop_
_entity_poly.entity_id
_entity_poly.type
_entity_poly.pdbx_seq_one_letter_code
_entity_poly.pdbx_strand_id
1 'polypeptide(L)'
;MLELEQETRRWTVSDAAELYDVAAWGKGYFSINDRGHVSVHPTKDPLRAIDLKQLVDRLEARGIQTPVLIRFGDILRHRLGEIQAAFQQAIRDHEYRGTYQCVFPIKVNQQRQVVEEVMHFGQPYQFGLEAGSKPELLAVIAIAANEVPIVCNGFKDDEFIETAMLAQKIGRQIFLVVEKYTDLEVILQKAQETGVRPRIGIRVKLAALGAGRWQSSGGHRSKFGLSPTEILRALAELKTHGMEDCFQLLHFHLGSQITNIRHIKRALNEAARVYVDLVRNGAGLKYLDVGGGLGVDYDGSQTNFESSVNYTLQEYANDVVYHIQSVCDDAQVAHPTIFSESGRAVVAYHSVLVFNVLGVSDVGENGVPLSLPDDAEQPLVDLLDAYQNLTVRNILEGYHDAQQALDMAMNLFGGGYLPLEQRCQAENLFWAICRKIQRLMRQLEYIPEELGVLDWLLSETYFCNFSLFQSMPDSWAIKHLFPVMPIHRLHERPTHHAVLADITCDSDGKIDRFIDRRDVKRTLPVHTVDERPYYLGAFLLGAYQEILGDLHNLFGDTNAVHVSMDSGDEVIVEAVIKGDTVSEVLQYVEFDPRVLARQLRSAVEQAIRENRIDDRQAGRLLRFYEAGLEGYTYLEDARER
;
A
#
# COMPACT_ATOMS: atom_id res chain seq x y z
N MET A 1 38.82 -16.72 -5.13
CA MET A 1 38.74 -17.72 -4.05
C MET A 1 37.47 -17.54 -3.21
N LEU A 2 37.07 -16.35 -2.83
CA LEU A 2 35.80 -16.12 -2.09
C LEU A 2 34.53 -16.39 -2.91
N GLU A 3 34.52 -16.15 -4.22
CA GLU A 3 33.37 -16.45 -5.10
C GLU A 3 33.23 -17.92 -5.46
N LEU A 4 34.33 -18.68 -5.54
CA LEU A 4 34.31 -20.14 -5.70
C LEU A 4 33.78 -20.85 -4.43
N GLU A 5 33.90 -20.23 -3.25
CA GLU A 5 33.29 -20.71 -2.01
C GLU A 5 31.76 -20.40 -1.96
N GLN A 6 31.29 -19.36 -2.63
CA GLN A 6 29.85 -19.04 -2.70
C GLN A 6 29.08 -19.99 -3.63
N GLU A 7 29.67 -20.49 -4.73
CA GLU A 7 29.01 -21.48 -5.62
C GLU A 7 28.87 -22.87 -4.98
N THR A 8 29.63 -23.17 -3.93
CA THR A 8 29.57 -24.46 -3.20
C THR A 8 28.68 -24.44 -1.96
N ARG A 9 28.27 -23.26 -1.50
CA ARG A 9 27.39 -23.16 -0.33
C ARG A 9 25.94 -23.49 -0.71
N ARG A 10 25.38 -24.50 -0.05
CA ARG A 10 23.98 -24.87 -0.21
C ARG A 10 23.08 -23.71 0.21
N TRP A 11 22.15 -23.32 -0.67
CA TRP A 11 21.14 -22.29 -0.38
C TRP A 11 20.27 -22.68 0.80
N THR A 12 19.94 -21.72 1.65
CA THR A 12 19.14 -21.90 2.87
C THR A 12 18.01 -20.87 2.95
N VAL A 13 17.04 -21.11 3.82
CA VAL A 13 15.98 -20.14 4.12
C VAL A 13 16.51 -18.82 4.69
N SER A 14 17.69 -18.86 5.34
CA SER A 14 18.35 -17.64 5.82
C SER A 14 18.87 -16.78 4.66
N ASP A 15 19.38 -17.40 3.60
CA ASP A 15 19.82 -16.69 2.41
C ASP A 15 18.62 -16.03 1.69
N ALA A 16 17.45 -16.71 1.67
CA ALA A 16 16.21 -16.14 1.16
C ALA A 16 15.71 -14.97 2.03
N ALA A 17 15.76 -15.10 3.36
CA ALA A 17 15.38 -14.04 4.28
C ALA A 17 16.24 -12.78 4.11
N GLU A 18 17.54 -12.97 3.80
CA GLU A 18 18.46 -11.87 3.49
C GLU A 18 18.20 -11.28 2.10
N LEU A 19 17.94 -12.12 1.07
CA LEU A 19 17.68 -11.67 -0.31
C LEU A 19 16.45 -10.76 -0.41
N TYR A 20 15.37 -11.11 0.32
CA TYR A 20 14.12 -10.36 0.35
C TYR A 20 14.01 -9.39 1.54
N ASP A 21 15.06 -9.28 2.35
CA ASP A 21 15.18 -8.39 3.52
C ASP A 21 14.01 -8.49 4.51
N VAL A 22 13.50 -9.71 4.71
CA VAL A 22 12.25 -9.98 5.46
C VAL A 22 12.32 -9.47 6.90
N ALA A 23 13.46 -9.60 7.57
CA ALA A 23 13.63 -9.15 8.95
C ALA A 23 13.51 -7.62 9.08
N ALA A 24 13.97 -6.87 8.08
CA ALA A 24 14.00 -5.41 8.12
C ALA A 24 12.61 -4.79 7.93
N TRP A 25 11.88 -5.12 6.86
CA TRP A 25 10.55 -4.58 6.63
C TRP A 25 9.47 -5.30 7.46
N GLY A 26 9.67 -6.59 7.77
CA GLY A 26 8.70 -7.40 8.51
C GLY A 26 8.58 -7.08 9.99
N LYS A 27 9.61 -6.41 10.58
CA LYS A 27 9.63 -5.95 11.99
C LYS A 27 9.19 -7.02 13.01
N GLY A 28 9.47 -8.30 12.73
CA GLY A 28 9.11 -9.44 13.56
C GLY A 28 7.73 -10.03 13.30
N TYR A 29 6.91 -9.43 12.44
CA TYR A 29 5.62 -10.02 12.03
C TYR A 29 5.77 -11.07 10.93
N PHE A 30 6.86 -11.07 10.19
CA PHE A 30 7.09 -11.99 9.07
C PHE A 30 8.44 -12.65 9.15
N SER A 31 8.49 -13.94 8.81
CA SER A 31 9.73 -14.74 8.71
C SER A 31 9.58 -15.81 7.63
N ILE A 32 10.63 -16.62 7.43
CA ILE A 32 10.58 -17.80 6.56
C ILE A 32 10.82 -19.04 7.44
N ASN A 33 9.95 -20.05 7.35
CA ASN A 33 10.09 -21.30 8.10
C ASN A 33 10.97 -22.33 7.37
N ASP A 34 11.28 -23.43 8.04
CA ASP A 34 12.16 -24.50 7.51
C ASP A 34 11.61 -25.19 6.25
N ARG A 35 10.31 -25.03 5.94
CA ARG A 35 9.69 -25.53 4.71
C ARG A 35 9.92 -24.59 3.52
N GLY A 36 10.54 -23.43 3.77
CA GLY A 36 10.68 -22.37 2.77
C GLY A 36 9.36 -21.66 2.47
N HIS A 37 8.46 -21.56 3.44
CA HIS A 37 7.23 -20.80 3.37
C HIS A 37 7.35 -19.53 4.22
N VAL A 38 6.65 -18.46 3.81
CA VAL A 38 6.50 -17.28 4.66
C VAL A 38 5.61 -17.64 5.86
N SER A 39 6.08 -17.26 7.05
CA SER A 39 5.33 -17.36 8.29
C SER A 39 4.94 -15.98 8.80
N VAL A 40 3.71 -15.86 9.30
CA VAL A 40 3.18 -14.66 9.95
C VAL A 40 3.16 -14.88 11.46
N HIS A 41 3.76 -13.93 12.21
CA HIS A 41 3.81 -13.95 13.67
C HIS A 41 2.96 -12.80 14.23
N PRO A 42 1.68 -13.01 14.51
CA PRO A 42 0.75 -11.92 14.83
C PRO A 42 1.12 -11.08 16.05
N THR A 43 1.84 -11.69 17.01
CA THR A 43 2.32 -11.04 18.25
C THR A 43 3.84 -10.89 18.30
N LYS A 44 4.54 -11.09 17.19
CA LYS A 44 6.01 -11.18 17.10
C LYS A 44 6.64 -12.30 17.95
N ASP A 45 5.82 -13.21 18.46
CA ASP A 45 6.30 -14.41 19.14
C ASP A 45 6.68 -15.47 18.09
N PRO A 46 7.96 -15.90 18.03
CA PRO A 46 8.39 -16.91 17.07
C PRO A 46 7.69 -18.25 17.21
N LEU A 47 7.15 -18.57 18.39
CA LEU A 47 6.44 -19.82 18.66
C LEU A 47 5.00 -19.79 18.12
N ARG A 48 4.43 -18.60 17.91
CA ARG A 48 3.07 -18.41 17.38
C ARG A 48 3.15 -17.95 15.93
N ALA A 49 2.98 -18.89 15.00
CA ALA A 49 3.19 -18.65 13.58
C ALA A 49 2.08 -19.25 12.71
N ILE A 50 1.64 -18.48 11.73
CA ILE A 50 0.73 -18.91 10.66
C ILE A 50 1.57 -19.16 9.41
N ASP A 51 1.60 -20.40 8.91
CA ASP A 51 2.20 -20.73 7.61
C ASP A 51 1.31 -20.19 6.49
N LEU A 52 1.77 -19.15 5.80
CA LEU A 52 0.98 -18.44 4.81
C LEU A 52 0.61 -19.32 3.60
N LYS A 53 1.55 -20.19 3.14
CA LYS A 53 1.26 -21.09 2.01
C LYS A 53 0.22 -22.15 2.39
N GLN A 54 0.33 -22.73 3.58
CA GLN A 54 -0.69 -23.68 4.06
C GLN A 54 -2.06 -23.02 4.25
N LEU A 55 -2.08 -21.77 4.69
CA LEU A 55 -3.34 -21.02 4.78
C LEU A 55 -3.97 -20.83 3.39
N VAL A 56 -3.19 -20.44 2.38
CA VAL A 56 -3.68 -20.30 1.00
C VAL A 56 -4.22 -21.63 0.48
N ASP A 57 -3.50 -22.75 0.66
CA ASP A 57 -3.96 -24.07 0.25
C ASP A 57 -5.31 -24.45 0.92
N ARG A 58 -5.48 -24.12 2.20
CA ARG A 58 -6.75 -24.33 2.91
C ARG A 58 -7.88 -23.47 2.37
N LEU A 59 -7.60 -22.23 1.95
CA LEU A 59 -8.59 -21.32 1.38
C LEU A 59 -9.03 -21.81 0.00
N GLU A 60 -8.08 -22.18 -0.86
CA GLU A 60 -8.38 -22.75 -2.18
C GLU A 60 -9.19 -24.04 -2.09
N ALA A 61 -8.83 -24.95 -1.18
CA ALA A 61 -9.61 -26.17 -0.92
C ALA A 61 -11.07 -25.89 -0.45
N ARG A 62 -11.36 -24.65 -0.01
CA ARG A 62 -12.70 -24.17 0.36
C ARG A 62 -13.37 -23.34 -0.75
N GLY A 63 -12.76 -23.28 -1.96
CA GLY A 63 -13.26 -22.51 -3.09
C GLY A 63 -13.03 -21.00 -2.98
N ILE A 64 -12.04 -20.56 -2.17
CA ILE A 64 -11.62 -19.16 -2.08
C ILE A 64 -10.33 -19.03 -2.88
N GLN A 65 -10.45 -18.60 -4.12
CA GLN A 65 -9.33 -18.53 -5.05
C GLN A 65 -8.55 -17.23 -4.92
N THR A 66 -7.30 -17.24 -5.40
CA THR A 66 -6.47 -16.05 -5.55
C THR A 66 -6.94 -15.20 -6.75
N PRO A 67 -6.77 -13.84 -6.72
CA PRO A 67 -6.12 -13.08 -5.65
C PRO A 67 -6.96 -13.05 -4.37
N VAL A 68 -6.29 -13.10 -3.22
CA VAL A 68 -6.95 -13.03 -1.92
C VAL A 68 -6.20 -12.08 -0.98
N LEU A 69 -6.91 -11.14 -0.39
CA LEU A 69 -6.40 -10.27 0.65
C LEU A 69 -6.62 -10.92 2.01
N ILE A 70 -5.54 -11.19 2.73
CA ILE A 70 -5.58 -11.83 4.05
C ILE A 70 -5.33 -10.76 5.11
N ARG A 71 -6.28 -10.59 6.04
CA ARG A 71 -6.22 -9.65 7.15
C ARG A 71 -6.02 -10.42 8.45
N PHE A 72 -4.96 -10.09 9.17
CA PHE A 72 -4.58 -10.71 10.44
C PHE A 72 -5.03 -9.82 11.61
N GLY A 73 -6.20 -10.11 12.21
CA GLY A 73 -6.79 -9.34 13.31
C GLY A 73 -5.88 -9.25 14.54
N ASP A 74 -5.12 -10.31 14.83
CA ASP A 74 -4.18 -10.30 15.95
C ASP A 74 -2.96 -9.38 15.74
N ILE A 75 -2.53 -9.13 14.49
CA ILE A 75 -1.52 -8.10 14.20
C ILE A 75 -2.12 -6.72 14.53
N LEU A 76 -3.36 -6.48 14.13
CA LEU A 76 -4.05 -5.22 14.43
C LEU A 76 -4.15 -5.00 15.95
N ARG A 77 -4.60 -6.01 16.70
CA ARG A 77 -4.63 -5.98 18.17
C ARG A 77 -3.27 -5.65 18.78
N HIS A 78 -2.23 -6.33 18.31
CA HIS A 78 -0.87 -6.14 18.80
C HIS A 78 -0.35 -4.72 18.51
N ARG A 79 -0.61 -4.18 17.30
CA ARG A 79 -0.21 -2.82 16.91
C ARG A 79 -0.86 -1.75 17.78
N LEU A 80 -2.16 -1.89 18.07
CA LEU A 80 -2.86 -0.99 18.99
C LEU A 80 -2.19 -0.98 20.38
N GLY A 81 -1.85 -2.17 20.89
CA GLY A 81 -1.13 -2.32 22.15
C GLY A 81 0.28 -1.71 22.13
N GLU A 82 1.05 -1.91 21.06
CA GLU A 82 2.40 -1.32 20.92
C GLU A 82 2.38 0.21 20.92
N ILE A 83 1.45 0.81 20.17
CA ILE A 83 1.31 2.28 20.12
C ILE A 83 0.97 2.82 21.51
N GLN A 84 -0.01 2.22 22.18
CA GLN A 84 -0.41 2.62 23.54
C GLN A 84 0.74 2.46 24.53
N ALA A 85 1.45 1.33 24.49
CA ALA A 85 2.57 1.05 25.38
C ALA A 85 3.73 2.06 25.22
N ALA A 86 4.06 2.43 23.97
CA ALA A 86 5.10 3.41 23.69
C ALA A 86 4.78 4.79 24.28
N PHE A 87 3.55 5.26 24.10
CA PHE A 87 3.13 6.54 24.72
C PHE A 87 3.03 6.46 26.24
N GLN A 88 2.53 5.36 26.79
CA GLN A 88 2.50 5.17 28.25
C GLN A 88 3.92 5.13 28.86
N GLN A 89 4.88 4.54 28.14
CA GLN A 89 6.28 4.56 28.55
C GLN A 89 6.85 5.99 28.51
N ALA A 90 6.61 6.73 27.43
CA ALA A 90 7.02 8.12 27.32
C ALA A 90 6.42 9.02 28.42
N ILE A 91 5.12 8.85 28.73
CA ILE A 91 4.45 9.57 29.81
C ILE A 91 5.11 9.30 31.17
N ARG A 92 5.45 8.05 31.47
CA ARG A 92 6.16 7.69 32.72
C ARG A 92 7.56 8.26 32.77
N ASP A 93 8.34 8.10 31.69
CA ASP A 93 9.75 8.50 31.63
C ASP A 93 9.94 10.02 31.76
N HIS A 94 8.96 10.79 31.26
CA HIS A 94 8.96 12.26 31.32
C HIS A 94 8.12 12.82 32.47
N GLU A 95 7.51 11.97 33.32
CA GLU A 95 6.58 12.43 34.38
C GLU A 95 5.47 13.36 33.84
N TYR A 96 4.97 13.06 32.64
CA TYR A 96 3.95 13.85 31.98
C TYR A 96 2.62 13.78 32.74
N ARG A 97 2.00 14.91 33.01
CA ARG A 97 0.79 15.01 33.86
C ARG A 97 -0.53 14.93 33.09
N GLY A 98 -0.47 14.87 31.77
CA GLY A 98 -1.60 14.61 30.91
C GLY A 98 -1.75 13.12 30.58
N THR A 99 -2.64 12.81 29.62
CA THR A 99 -2.91 11.47 29.15
C THR A 99 -2.71 11.39 27.63
N TYR A 100 -2.80 10.17 27.08
CA TYR A 100 -2.73 9.91 25.65
C TYR A 100 -3.91 9.06 25.21
N GLN A 101 -4.50 9.40 24.06
CA GLN A 101 -5.50 8.60 23.36
C GLN A 101 -5.18 8.58 21.85
N CYS A 102 -5.16 7.41 21.26
CA CYS A 102 -5.08 7.28 19.80
C CYS A 102 -6.47 7.45 19.19
N VAL A 103 -6.54 8.16 18.07
CA VAL A 103 -7.75 8.33 17.26
C VAL A 103 -7.48 7.67 15.91
N PHE A 104 -8.30 6.72 15.50
CA PHE A 104 -8.16 6.03 14.23
C PHE A 104 -8.95 6.74 13.12
N PRO A 105 -8.28 7.35 12.13
CA PRO A 105 -8.95 7.92 10.97
C PRO A 105 -9.48 6.79 10.09
N ILE A 106 -10.81 6.64 10.01
CA ILE A 106 -11.38 5.52 9.27
C ILE A 106 -11.07 5.56 7.76
N LYS A 107 -10.79 6.74 7.20
CA LYS A 107 -10.34 6.89 5.80
C LYS A 107 -9.12 6.06 5.43
N VAL A 108 -8.31 5.66 6.41
CA VAL A 108 -7.10 4.86 6.18
C VAL A 108 -7.44 3.42 5.83
N ASN A 109 -8.49 2.87 6.43
CA ASN A 109 -9.13 1.63 6.04
C ASN A 109 -10.58 1.65 6.56
N GLN A 110 -11.53 1.90 5.66
CA GLN A 110 -12.96 2.08 5.95
C GLN A 110 -13.74 0.77 6.00
N GLN A 111 -13.10 -0.37 5.76
CA GLN A 111 -13.76 -1.66 5.80
C GLN A 111 -14.39 -1.86 7.19
N ARG A 112 -15.69 -2.21 7.20
CA ARG A 112 -16.48 -2.34 8.45
C ARG A 112 -15.78 -3.23 9.48
N GLN A 113 -15.28 -4.38 9.05
CA GLN A 113 -14.62 -5.34 9.94
C GLN A 113 -13.36 -4.75 10.58
N VAL A 114 -12.55 -4.00 9.82
CA VAL A 114 -11.35 -3.34 10.34
C VAL A 114 -11.70 -2.27 11.38
N VAL A 115 -12.72 -1.45 11.10
CA VAL A 115 -13.15 -0.41 12.04
C VAL A 115 -13.75 -1.01 13.32
N GLU A 116 -14.57 -2.07 13.19
CA GLU A 116 -15.13 -2.81 14.33
C GLU A 116 -14.03 -3.47 15.17
N GLU A 117 -13.00 -4.08 14.54
CA GLU A 117 -11.85 -4.66 15.23
C GLU A 117 -11.02 -3.60 15.96
N VAL A 118 -10.77 -2.43 15.33
CA VAL A 118 -10.09 -1.30 15.99
C VAL A 118 -10.85 -0.87 17.24
N MET A 119 -12.17 -0.74 17.16
CA MET A 119 -13.00 -0.38 18.31
C MET A 119 -13.00 -1.46 19.40
N HIS A 120 -13.11 -2.73 19.02
CA HIS A 120 -13.11 -3.85 19.95
C HIS A 120 -11.77 -4.00 20.67
N PHE A 121 -10.67 -4.04 19.93
CA PHE A 121 -9.32 -4.21 20.51
C PHE A 121 -8.80 -2.93 21.17
N GLY A 122 -9.26 -1.77 20.71
CA GLY A 122 -8.90 -0.46 21.28
C GLY A 122 -9.70 -0.07 22.53
N GLN A 123 -10.77 -0.81 22.88
CA GLN A 123 -11.63 -0.50 24.02
C GLN A 123 -10.86 -0.33 25.35
N PRO A 124 -9.90 -1.19 25.73
CA PRO A 124 -9.15 -1.03 26.98
C PRO A 124 -8.33 0.27 27.04
N TYR A 125 -8.04 0.84 25.89
CA TYR A 125 -7.23 2.07 25.73
C TYR A 125 -8.06 3.30 25.39
N GLN A 126 -9.38 3.16 25.26
CA GLN A 126 -10.31 4.22 24.85
C GLN A 126 -9.93 4.85 23.49
N PHE A 127 -9.53 4.02 22.52
CA PHE A 127 -9.25 4.48 21.16
C PHE A 127 -10.47 5.18 20.57
N GLY A 128 -10.23 6.37 20.00
CA GLY A 128 -11.25 7.15 19.29
C GLY A 128 -11.27 6.87 17.79
N LEU A 129 -12.21 7.52 17.12
CA LEU A 129 -12.34 7.48 15.66
C LEU A 129 -12.29 8.90 15.08
N GLU A 130 -11.79 9.03 13.84
CA GLU A 130 -11.87 10.28 13.07
C GLU A 130 -12.74 10.06 11.85
N ALA A 131 -13.58 11.06 11.55
CA ALA A 131 -14.43 11.12 10.38
C ALA A 131 -14.17 12.42 9.61
N GLY A 132 -13.83 12.29 8.32
CA GLY A 132 -13.51 13.40 7.42
C GLY A 132 -14.60 13.69 6.38
N SER A 133 -15.71 12.96 6.40
CA SER A 133 -16.83 13.12 5.47
C SER A 133 -18.17 12.76 6.13
N LYS A 134 -19.30 13.17 5.50
CA LYS A 134 -20.64 12.84 6.01
C LYS A 134 -20.89 11.32 6.08
N PRO A 135 -20.60 10.50 5.05
CA PRO A 135 -20.74 9.05 5.16
C PRO A 135 -19.91 8.44 6.30
N GLU A 136 -18.66 8.90 6.48
CA GLU A 136 -17.83 8.46 7.60
C GLU A 136 -18.42 8.84 8.95
N LEU A 137 -18.94 10.07 9.10
CA LEU A 137 -19.61 10.50 10.33
C LEU A 137 -20.80 9.59 10.66
N LEU A 138 -21.66 9.29 9.68
CA LEU A 138 -22.84 8.45 9.89
C LEU A 138 -22.45 7.03 10.35
N ALA A 139 -21.38 6.46 9.78
CA ALA A 139 -20.84 5.17 10.21
C ALA A 139 -20.29 5.26 11.65
N VAL A 140 -19.45 6.25 11.92
CA VAL A 140 -18.74 6.40 13.20
C VAL A 140 -19.70 6.65 14.37
N ILE A 141 -20.69 7.53 14.23
CA ILE A 141 -21.65 7.80 15.31
C ILE A 141 -22.52 6.59 15.66
N ALA A 142 -22.71 5.67 14.70
CA ALA A 142 -23.49 4.45 14.93
C ALA A 142 -22.70 3.40 15.74
N ILE A 143 -21.38 3.26 15.47
CA ILE A 143 -20.54 2.18 16.03
C ILE A 143 -19.72 2.61 17.25
N ALA A 144 -19.38 3.90 17.41
CA ALA A 144 -18.54 4.37 18.51
C ALA A 144 -19.25 4.24 19.86
N ALA A 145 -18.51 3.87 20.91
CA ALA A 145 -18.98 3.94 22.29
C ALA A 145 -19.02 5.40 22.80
N ASN A 146 -19.78 5.66 23.86
CA ASN A 146 -19.91 7.03 24.40
C ASN A 146 -18.63 7.55 25.06
N GLU A 147 -17.77 6.64 25.49
CA GLU A 147 -16.55 6.96 26.25
C GLU A 147 -15.37 7.35 25.37
N VAL A 148 -15.47 7.16 24.04
CA VAL A 148 -14.36 7.40 23.11
C VAL A 148 -14.53 8.70 22.34
N PRO A 149 -13.43 9.44 22.03
CA PRO A 149 -13.50 10.65 21.23
C PRO A 149 -13.81 10.35 19.77
N ILE A 150 -14.62 11.20 19.17
CA ILE A 150 -14.86 11.27 17.73
C ILE A 150 -14.34 12.62 17.23
N VAL A 151 -13.31 12.62 16.39
CA VAL A 151 -12.73 13.83 15.81
C VAL A 151 -13.31 14.02 14.41
N CYS A 152 -13.94 15.16 14.16
CA CYS A 152 -14.57 15.49 12.88
C CYS A 152 -13.70 16.49 12.12
N ASN A 153 -12.85 15.99 11.23
CA ASN A 153 -12.00 16.75 10.32
C ASN A 153 -12.70 16.99 8.97
N GLY A 154 -12.00 17.56 8.02
CA GLY A 154 -12.42 17.69 6.63
C GLY A 154 -13.47 18.77 6.39
N PHE A 155 -14.02 18.77 5.18
CA PHE A 155 -15.05 19.72 4.77
C PHE A 155 -16.40 19.37 5.40
N LYS A 156 -17.08 20.36 5.97
CA LYS A 156 -18.37 20.18 6.66
C LYS A 156 -19.42 21.09 6.05
N ASP A 157 -20.62 20.55 5.85
CA ASP A 157 -21.84 21.29 5.55
C ASP A 157 -22.71 21.43 6.81
N ASP A 158 -23.80 22.16 6.70
CA ASP A 158 -24.76 22.42 7.78
C ASP A 158 -25.31 21.11 8.37
N GLU A 159 -25.65 20.14 7.52
CA GLU A 159 -26.21 18.85 7.92
C GLU A 159 -25.18 18.01 8.68
N PHE A 160 -23.90 18.00 8.24
CA PHE A 160 -22.82 17.34 8.97
C PHE A 160 -22.70 17.91 10.40
N ILE A 161 -22.64 19.24 10.51
CA ILE A 161 -22.45 19.93 11.80
C ILE A 161 -23.65 19.67 12.72
N GLU A 162 -24.87 19.80 12.21
CA GLU A 162 -26.09 19.54 12.97
C GLU A 162 -26.18 18.08 13.43
N THR A 163 -25.89 17.12 12.55
CA THR A 163 -25.86 15.69 12.88
C THR A 163 -24.85 15.40 14.00
N ALA A 164 -23.66 15.95 13.91
CA ALA A 164 -22.63 15.79 14.93
C ALA A 164 -23.07 16.38 16.29
N MET A 165 -23.71 17.56 16.30
CA MET A 165 -24.23 18.16 17.52
C MET A 165 -25.37 17.36 18.16
N LEU A 166 -26.29 16.86 17.33
CA LEU A 166 -27.37 16.00 17.80
C LEU A 166 -26.85 14.66 18.35
N ALA A 167 -25.81 14.10 17.71
CA ALA A 167 -25.13 12.91 18.24
C ALA A 167 -24.44 13.18 19.59
N GLN A 168 -23.97 14.41 19.85
CA GLN A 168 -23.46 14.78 21.16
C GLN A 168 -24.57 14.72 22.25
N LYS A 169 -25.84 15.03 21.92
CA LYS A 169 -26.97 14.91 22.87
C LYS A 169 -27.25 13.47 23.29
N ILE A 170 -26.98 12.50 22.46
CA ILE A 170 -27.13 11.07 22.82
C ILE A 170 -25.89 10.49 23.51
N GLY A 171 -24.90 11.34 23.87
CA GLY A 171 -23.74 10.97 24.68
C GLY A 171 -22.43 10.79 23.91
N ARG A 172 -22.40 10.98 22.59
CA ARG A 172 -21.15 10.87 21.81
C ARG A 172 -20.17 12.00 22.15
N GLN A 173 -18.89 11.69 22.29
CA GLN A 173 -17.83 12.68 22.56
C GLN A 173 -17.27 13.25 21.26
N ILE A 174 -17.99 14.16 20.62
CA ILE A 174 -17.63 14.70 19.30
C ILE A 174 -16.87 16.00 19.43
N PHE A 175 -15.74 16.11 18.71
CA PHE A 175 -14.96 17.32 18.49
C PHE A 175 -15.14 17.80 17.05
N LEU A 176 -15.82 18.93 16.86
CA LEU A 176 -15.97 19.58 15.56
C LEU A 176 -14.73 20.43 15.27
N VAL A 177 -13.84 19.96 14.38
CA VAL A 177 -12.62 20.67 14.05
C VAL A 177 -12.87 21.71 12.96
N VAL A 178 -12.66 22.97 13.27
CA VAL A 178 -12.73 24.10 12.35
C VAL A 178 -11.52 24.06 11.41
N GLU A 179 -11.77 23.83 10.14
CA GLU A 179 -10.74 23.76 9.08
C GLU A 179 -10.71 25.02 8.20
N LYS A 180 -11.79 25.78 8.21
CA LYS A 180 -11.95 27.10 7.57
C LYS A 180 -12.84 27.97 8.46
N TYR A 181 -12.64 29.28 8.39
CA TYR A 181 -13.32 30.20 9.30
C TYR A 181 -14.85 30.11 9.24
N THR A 182 -15.39 29.87 8.05
CA THR A 182 -16.84 29.67 7.83
C THR A 182 -17.42 28.45 8.57
N ASP A 183 -16.60 27.45 8.93
CA ASP A 183 -17.09 26.34 9.76
C ASP A 183 -17.51 26.83 11.15
N LEU A 184 -16.77 27.80 11.72
CA LEU A 184 -17.11 28.37 13.03
C LEU A 184 -18.46 29.10 13.00
N GLU A 185 -18.72 29.87 11.94
CA GLU A 185 -19.98 30.61 11.77
C GLU A 185 -21.17 29.64 11.77
N VAL A 186 -21.07 28.53 11.00
CA VAL A 186 -22.12 27.49 10.97
C VAL A 186 -22.25 26.78 12.33
N ILE A 187 -21.12 26.45 12.99
CA ILE A 187 -21.12 25.82 14.32
C ILE A 187 -21.85 26.71 15.32
N LEU A 188 -21.58 28.01 15.34
CA LEU A 188 -22.26 28.95 16.26
C LEU A 188 -23.75 29.07 15.97
N GLN A 189 -24.15 29.15 14.69
CA GLN A 189 -25.54 29.14 14.29
C GLN A 189 -26.24 27.85 14.75
N LYS A 190 -25.69 26.68 14.43
CA LYS A 190 -26.27 25.37 14.80
C LYS A 190 -26.28 25.14 16.30
N ALA A 191 -25.33 25.70 17.07
CA ALA A 191 -25.34 25.65 18.51
C ALA A 191 -26.56 26.38 19.10
N GLN A 192 -26.95 27.55 18.54
CA GLN A 192 -28.16 28.26 18.90
C GLN A 192 -29.43 27.50 18.54
N GLU A 193 -29.50 26.96 17.31
CA GLU A 193 -30.66 26.21 16.82
C GLU A 193 -30.93 24.94 17.63
N THR A 194 -29.86 24.17 17.93
CA THR A 194 -29.94 22.87 18.62
C THR A 194 -29.93 22.98 20.16
N GLY A 195 -29.47 24.11 20.68
CA GLY A 195 -29.22 24.30 22.11
C GLY A 195 -28.08 23.46 22.67
N VAL A 196 -27.13 23.02 21.80
CA VAL A 196 -25.95 22.25 22.17
C VAL A 196 -24.76 23.17 22.35
N ARG A 197 -24.00 22.98 23.44
CA ARG A 197 -22.66 23.57 23.58
C ARG A 197 -21.65 22.58 22.96
N PRO A 198 -21.15 22.84 21.73
CA PRO A 198 -20.29 21.88 21.05
C PRO A 198 -18.89 21.85 21.66
N ARG A 199 -18.20 20.71 21.51
CA ARG A 199 -16.75 20.67 21.70
C ARG A 199 -16.10 21.06 20.38
N ILE A 200 -15.43 22.22 20.35
CA ILE A 200 -14.81 22.79 19.17
C ILE A 200 -13.32 22.47 19.19
N GLY A 201 -12.84 21.92 18.08
CA GLY A 201 -11.44 21.90 17.73
C GLY A 201 -11.12 23.00 16.74
N ILE A 202 -9.88 23.47 16.69
CA ILE A 202 -9.41 24.36 15.62
C ILE A 202 -8.10 23.79 15.07
N ARG A 203 -8.02 23.62 13.75
CA ARG A 203 -6.78 23.25 13.09
C ARG A 203 -5.92 24.46 12.81
N VAL A 204 -4.69 24.46 13.29
CA VAL A 204 -3.70 25.51 13.07
C VAL A 204 -2.83 25.21 11.87
N LYS A 205 -2.59 26.23 11.02
CA LYS A 205 -1.54 26.21 10.01
C LYS A 205 -0.22 26.54 10.66
N LEU A 206 0.69 25.56 10.70
CA LEU A 206 2.04 25.76 11.22
C LEU A 206 2.96 26.28 10.10
N ALA A 207 4.01 27.02 10.47
CA ALA A 207 5.09 27.38 9.56
C ALA A 207 5.99 26.17 9.24
N ALA A 208 6.04 25.20 10.15
CA ALA A 208 6.74 23.95 9.94
C ALA A 208 6.15 23.18 8.75
N LEU A 209 7.04 22.74 7.85
CA LEU A 209 6.68 21.90 6.70
C LEU A 209 6.93 20.42 7.02
N GLY A 210 6.03 19.56 6.54
CA GLY A 210 6.27 18.12 6.52
C GLY A 210 7.41 17.73 5.57
N ALA A 211 7.76 16.45 5.52
CA ALA A 211 8.71 15.87 4.58
C ALA A 211 8.02 14.83 3.70
N GLY A 212 8.65 14.49 2.57
CA GLY A 212 8.18 13.45 1.66
C GLY A 212 7.06 13.90 0.71
N ARG A 213 6.33 12.94 0.16
CA ARG A 213 5.34 13.16 -0.91
C ARG A 213 4.15 14.03 -0.49
N TRP A 214 3.80 14.06 0.78
CA TRP A 214 2.68 14.82 1.33
C TRP A 214 3.09 16.15 1.99
N GLN A 215 4.26 16.69 1.67
CA GLN A 215 4.77 17.95 2.19
C GLN A 215 3.80 19.13 2.03
N SER A 216 2.98 19.13 0.98
CA SER A 216 1.97 20.17 0.72
C SER A 216 0.78 20.15 1.69
N SER A 217 0.66 19.13 2.54
CA SER A 217 -0.41 19.05 3.56
C SER A 217 -0.18 19.99 4.75
N GLY A 218 1.05 20.48 4.93
CA GLY A 218 1.45 21.44 5.98
C GLY A 218 1.84 22.80 5.41
N GLY A 219 2.23 23.73 6.30
CA GLY A 219 2.68 25.07 5.95
C GLY A 219 1.54 26.07 5.65
N HIS A 220 1.92 27.32 5.37
CA HIS A 220 0.98 28.43 5.16
C HIS A 220 0.00 28.23 3.99
N ARG A 221 0.34 27.40 3.01
CA ARG A 221 -0.47 27.13 1.82
C ARG A 221 -1.29 25.85 1.93
N SER A 222 -1.34 25.22 3.11
CA SER A 222 -2.16 24.01 3.30
C SER A 222 -3.63 24.28 2.96
N LYS A 223 -4.31 23.28 2.38
CA LYS A 223 -5.72 23.36 2.00
C LYS A 223 -6.63 23.69 3.19
N PHE A 224 -6.29 23.20 4.37
CA PHE A 224 -7.08 23.29 5.59
C PHE A 224 -6.29 23.92 6.73
N GLY A 225 -7.03 24.45 7.71
CA GLY A 225 -6.54 25.06 8.92
C GLY A 225 -6.59 26.59 8.86
N LEU A 226 -6.59 27.19 10.04
CA LEU A 226 -6.62 28.65 10.26
C LEU A 226 -5.21 29.19 10.49
N SER A 227 -4.94 30.38 10.02
CA SER A 227 -3.75 31.14 10.39
C SER A 227 -3.83 31.57 11.88
N PRO A 228 -2.70 31.88 12.54
CA PRO A 228 -2.71 32.40 13.90
C PRO A 228 -3.64 33.62 14.09
N THR A 229 -3.70 34.51 13.11
CA THR A 229 -4.61 35.67 13.13
C THR A 229 -6.08 35.24 13.14
N GLU A 230 -6.44 34.27 12.29
CA GLU A 230 -7.81 33.75 12.25
C GLU A 230 -8.18 32.99 13.52
N ILE A 231 -7.24 32.28 14.15
CA ILE A 231 -7.48 31.59 15.44
C ILE A 231 -7.77 32.59 16.57
N LEU A 232 -6.97 33.67 16.64
CA LEU A 232 -7.22 34.71 17.64
C LEU A 232 -8.57 35.41 17.42
N ARG A 233 -8.93 35.64 16.16
CA ARG A 233 -10.26 36.16 15.78
C ARG A 233 -11.38 35.18 16.20
N ALA A 234 -11.19 33.88 15.93
CA ALA A 234 -12.14 32.83 16.32
C ALA A 234 -12.32 32.78 17.85
N LEU A 235 -11.24 32.87 18.61
CA LEU A 235 -11.31 32.92 20.07
C LEU A 235 -12.05 34.18 20.56
N ALA A 236 -11.82 35.35 19.96
CA ALA A 236 -12.52 36.58 20.28
C ALA A 236 -14.03 36.45 20.00
N GLU A 237 -14.40 35.85 18.89
CA GLU A 237 -15.79 35.59 18.52
C GLU A 237 -16.47 34.60 19.49
N LEU A 238 -15.80 33.51 19.86
CA LEU A 238 -16.28 32.57 20.87
C LEU A 238 -16.53 33.28 22.24
N LYS A 239 -15.65 34.19 22.63
CA LYS A 239 -15.83 34.99 23.85
C LYS A 239 -17.07 35.89 23.77
N THR A 240 -17.38 36.50 22.63
CA THR A 240 -18.60 37.32 22.48
C THR A 240 -19.88 36.49 22.63
N HIS A 241 -19.80 35.18 22.35
CA HIS A 241 -20.91 34.24 22.54
C HIS A 241 -20.88 33.52 23.92
N GLY A 242 -19.89 33.80 24.77
CA GLY A 242 -19.67 33.09 26.04
C GLY A 242 -19.41 31.59 25.85
N MET A 243 -18.65 31.26 24.82
CA MET A 243 -18.35 29.89 24.39
C MET A 243 -16.84 29.60 24.29
N GLU A 244 -15.99 30.42 24.92
CA GLU A 244 -14.53 30.21 24.94
C GLU A 244 -14.12 28.86 25.55
N ASP A 245 -14.92 28.33 26.49
CA ASP A 245 -14.77 27.02 27.11
C ASP A 245 -15.12 25.87 26.17
N CYS A 246 -15.84 26.14 25.09
CA CYS A 246 -16.13 25.17 24.02
C CYS A 246 -14.92 24.93 23.11
N PHE A 247 -13.95 25.84 23.02
CA PHE A 247 -12.69 25.64 22.28
C PHE A 247 -11.76 24.74 23.10
N GLN A 248 -11.92 23.42 22.93
CA GLN A 248 -11.27 22.42 23.78
C GLN A 248 -10.10 21.70 23.13
N LEU A 249 -9.99 21.68 21.81
CA LEU A 249 -8.97 20.94 21.08
C LEU A 249 -8.20 21.86 20.11
N LEU A 250 -6.88 21.84 20.21
CA LEU A 250 -6.01 22.37 19.13
C LEU A 250 -5.52 21.21 18.29
N HIS A 251 -5.69 21.28 16.97
CA HIS A 251 -5.29 20.25 16.03
C HIS A 251 -4.27 20.79 15.01
N PHE A 252 -3.30 19.96 14.61
CA PHE A 252 -2.47 20.20 13.44
C PHE A 252 -2.20 18.90 12.70
N HIS A 253 -1.87 19.01 11.41
CA HIS A 253 -1.54 17.85 10.59
C HIS A 253 -0.43 18.22 9.61
N LEU A 254 0.69 17.48 9.67
CA LEU A 254 1.88 17.73 8.84
C LEU A 254 1.85 16.97 7.50
N GLY A 255 1.06 15.93 7.40
CA GLY A 255 1.00 15.04 6.26
C GLY A 255 1.00 13.56 6.67
N SER A 256 1.06 12.67 5.68
CA SER A 256 1.16 11.23 5.88
C SER A 256 2.60 10.77 5.70
N GLN A 257 3.00 9.62 6.28
CA GLN A 257 4.32 9.01 6.07
C GLN A 257 5.47 10.01 6.24
N ILE A 258 5.58 10.63 7.43
CA ILE A 258 6.66 11.60 7.69
C ILE A 258 7.96 10.82 7.94
N THR A 259 8.89 10.94 7.02
CA THR A 259 10.11 10.12 6.99
C THR A 259 11.20 10.57 7.97
N ASN A 260 11.14 11.85 8.41
CA ASN A 260 12.19 12.45 9.23
C ASN A 260 11.64 13.06 10.52
N ILE A 261 12.08 12.54 11.65
CA ILE A 261 11.65 12.97 13.00
C ILE A 261 11.87 14.47 13.26
N ARG A 262 12.85 15.13 12.62
CA ARG A 262 13.12 16.56 12.81
C ARG A 262 11.96 17.46 12.42
N HIS A 263 11.17 17.06 11.42
CA HIS A 263 9.98 17.82 11.00
C HIS A 263 8.89 17.74 12.07
N ILE A 264 8.72 16.57 12.67
CA ILE A 264 7.78 16.34 13.77
C ILE A 264 8.17 17.21 14.98
N LYS A 265 9.43 17.19 15.40
CA LYS A 265 9.93 18.00 16.53
C LYS A 265 9.67 19.50 16.36
N ARG A 266 9.91 20.03 15.14
CA ARG A 266 9.65 21.46 14.84
C ARG A 266 8.18 21.81 14.98
N ALA A 267 7.31 20.98 14.42
CA ALA A 267 5.87 21.21 14.48
C ALA A 267 5.32 21.08 15.88
N LEU A 268 5.79 20.12 16.67
CA LEU A 268 5.39 19.96 18.07
C LEU A 268 5.73 21.20 18.90
N ASN A 269 6.94 21.73 18.77
CA ASN A 269 7.35 22.95 19.46
C ASN A 269 6.48 24.15 19.07
N GLU A 270 6.21 24.32 17.77
CA GLU A 270 5.36 25.42 17.29
C GLU A 270 3.92 25.28 17.80
N ALA A 271 3.32 24.09 17.66
CA ALA A 271 1.97 23.82 18.11
C ALA A 271 1.80 23.95 19.62
N ALA A 272 2.76 23.47 20.42
CA ALA A 272 2.74 23.61 21.86
C ALA A 272 2.81 25.08 22.30
N ARG A 273 3.57 25.94 21.63
CA ARG A 273 3.58 27.39 21.88
C ARG A 273 2.24 28.02 21.57
N VAL A 274 1.64 27.69 20.42
CA VAL A 274 0.29 28.15 20.07
C VAL A 274 -0.74 27.70 21.11
N TYR A 275 -0.67 26.43 21.56
CA TYR A 275 -1.53 25.90 22.62
C TYR A 275 -1.43 26.74 23.91
N VAL A 276 -0.21 26.95 24.38
CA VAL A 276 0.06 27.72 25.62
C VAL A 276 -0.48 29.14 25.53
N ASP A 277 -0.21 29.83 24.40
CA ASP A 277 -0.66 31.22 24.23
C ASP A 277 -2.19 31.31 24.14
N LEU A 278 -2.86 30.35 23.52
CA LEU A 278 -4.32 30.28 23.47
C LEU A 278 -4.93 30.04 24.87
N VAL A 279 -4.34 29.15 25.69
CA VAL A 279 -4.77 28.93 27.09
C VAL A 279 -4.63 30.21 27.90
N ARG A 280 -3.48 30.92 27.79
CA ARG A 280 -3.25 32.21 28.46
C ARG A 280 -4.22 33.30 28.00
N ASN A 281 -4.69 33.21 26.76
CA ASN A 281 -5.73 34.09 26.22
C ASN A 281 -7.14 33.63 26.57
N GLY A 282 -7.33 32.63 27.44
CA GLY A 282 -8.61 32.21 27.98
C GLY A 282 -9.38 31.21 27.14
N ALA A 283 -8.72 30.49 26.20
CA ALA A 283 -9.33 29.35 25.53
C ALA A 283 -9.49 28.16 26.50
N GLY A 284 -10.58 27.43 26.41
CA GLY A 284 -10.87 26.25 27.23
C GLY A 284 -10.15 24.98 26.82
N LEU A 285 -8.94 25.11 26.26
CA LEU A 285 -8.17 23.99 25.69
C LEU A 285 -7.80 22.94 26.74
N LYS A 286 -8.03 21.68 26.39
CA LYS A 286 -7.72 20.50 27.20
C LYS A 286 -6.99 19.42 26.38
N TYR A 287 -7.08 19.48 25.07
CA TYR A 287 -6.59 18.47 24.13
C TYR A 287 -5.66 19.10 23.09
N LEU A 288 -4.58 18.40 22.79
CA LEU A 288 -3.69 18.71 21.68
C LEU A 288 -3.62 17.51 20.77
N ASP A 289 -4.21 17.62 19.58
CA ASP A 289 -4.17 16.60 18.56
C ASP A 289 -2.99 16.87 17.61
N VAL A 290 -2.01 15.99 17.67
CA VAL A 290 -0.80 16.09 16.84
C VAL A 290 -1.02 15.57 15.41
N GLY A 291 -2.24 15.17 15.08
CA GLY A 291 -2.61 14.65 13.77
C GLY A 291 -1.98 13.30 13.46
N GLY A 292 -1.94 12.99 12.16
CA GLY A 292 -1.26 11.81 11.65
C GLY A 292 0.19 12.07 11.29
N GLY A 293 0.78 11.11 10.57
CA GLY A 293 2.14 11.24 10.05
C GLY A 293 3.14 10.25 10.64
N LEU A 294 2.81 9.54 11.73
CA LEU A 294 3.60 8.39 12.17
C LEU A 294 3.76 7.43 10.99
N GLY A 295 4.98 7.32 10.50
CA GLY A 295 5.28 6.55 9.29
C GLY A 295 5.55 5.08 9.56
N VAL A 296 5.58 4.32 8.47
CA VAL A 296 5.91 2.90 8.43
C VAL A 296 7.16 2.71 7.58
N ASP A 297 8.04 1.86 8.02
CA ASP A 297 9.30 1.52 7.35
C ASP A 297 9.03 0.36 6.36
N TYR A 298 8.49 0.70 5.17
CA TYR A 298 8.10 -0.29 4.17
C TYR A 298 9.29 -0.99 3.50
N ASP A 299 10.42 -0.31 3.36
CA ASP A 299 11.61 -0.87 2.73
C ASP A 299 12.62 -1.46 3.73
N GLY A 300 12.39 -1.24 5.03
CA GLY A 300 13.25 -1.74 6.09
C GLY A 300 14.57 -0.99 6.28
N SER A 301 14.84 0.07 5.50
CA SER A 301 16.13 0.77 5.49
C SER A 301 16.39 1.66 6.71
N GLN A 302 15.35 2.02 7.46
CA GLN A 302 15.39 2.98 8.58
C GLN A 302 16.06 4.31 8.21
N THR A 303 15.72 4.83 7.04
CA THR A 303 16.26 6.09 6.51
C THR A 303 15.15 7.14 6.33
N ASN A 304 15.51 8.32 5.84
CA ASN A 304 14.54 9.34 5.43
C ASN A 304 14.05 9.17 3.98
N PHE A 305 14.22 7.98 3.39
CA PHE A 305 13.65 7.67 2.08
C PHE A 305 12.12 7.67 2.13
N GLU A 306 11.45 7.93 1.00
CA GLU A 306 9.99 8.13 0.92
C GLU A 306 9.16 6.93 1.42
N SER A 307 9.69 5.71 1.26
CA SER A 307 9.05 4.47 1.72
C SER A 307 9.62 3.97 3.06
N SER A 308 10.34 4.84 3.82
CA SER A 308 10.96 4.52 5.09
C SER A 308 10.71 5.59 6.15
N VAL A 309 11.26 5.39 7.35
CA VAL A 309 11.30 6.38 8.44
C VAL A 309 12.61 6.25 9.20
N ASN A 310 13.20 7.37 9.62
CA ASN A 310 14.48 7.40 10.34
C ASN A 310 14.32 7.40 11.87
N TYR A 311 13.21 6.89 12.39
CA TYR A 311 12.89 6.85 13.83
C TYR A 311 12.07 5.63 14.18
N THR A 312 12.10 5.25 15.44
CA THR A 312 11.28 4.19 16.01
C THR A 312 9.96 4.73 16.57
N LEU A 313 9.00 3.84 16.84
CA LEU A 313 7.74 4.19 17.52
C LEU A 313 7.99 4.82 18.90
N GLN A 314 8.96 4.28 19.67
CA GLN A 314 9.28 4.80 21.00
C GLN A 314 9.91 6.20 20.92
N GLU A 315 10.81 6.45 19.95
CA GLU A 315 11.38 7.79 19.73
C GLU A 315 10.30 8.79 19.36
N TYR A 316 9.35 8.41 18.48
CA TYR A 316 8.20 9.25 18.16
C TYR A 316 7.39 9.62 19.40
N ALA A 317 7.02 8.62 20.22
CA ALA A 317 6.24 8.86 21.44
C ALA A 317 6.99 9.73 22.45
N ASN A 318 8.30 9.48 22.65
CA ASN A 318 9.14 10.30 23.53
C ASN A 318 9.20 11.75 23.06
N ASP A 319 9.41 11.98 21.76
CA ASP A 319 9.49 13.33 21.22
C ASP A 319 8.15 14.08 21.32
N VAL A 320 7.03 13.40 21.05
CA VAL A 320 5.70 14.02 21.20
C VAL A 320 5.48 14.46 22.64
N VAL A 321 5.69 13.58 23.62
CA VAL A 321 5.48 13.88 25.04
C VAL A 321 6.44 14.96 25.53
N TYR A 322 7.75 14.81 25.24
CA TYR A 322 8.80 15.72 25.72
C TYR A 322 8.60 17.17 25.23
N HIS A 323 8.35 17.36 23.93
CA HIS A 323 8.24 18.72 23.39
C HIS A 323 6.98 19.44 23.88
N ILE A 324 5.86 18.74 24.05
CA ILE A 324 4.64 19.33 24.60
C ILE A 324 4.85 19.66 26.07
N GLN A 325 5.41 18.74 26.86
CA GLN A 325 5.72 18.93 28.27
C GLN A 325 6.63 20.14 28.50
N SER A 326 7.79 20.17 27.84
CA SER A 326 8.79 21.23 28.03
C SER A 326 8.19 22.62 27.84
N VAL A 327 7.40 22.81 26.78
CA VAL A 327 6.76 24.12 26.51
C VAL A 327 5.67 24.45 27.53
N CYS A 328 4.89 23.46 27.97
CA CYS A 328 3.85 23.66 28.98
C CYS A 328 4.44 23.96 30.36
N ASP A 329 5.50 23.26 30.78
CA ASP A 329 6.17 23.49 32.06
C ASP A 329 6.86 24.85 32.10
N ASP A 330 7.57 25.26 31.07
CA ASP A 330 8.17 26.59 30.93
C ASP A 330 7.13 27.71 31.05
N ALA A 331 5.94 27.46 30.54
CA ALA A 331 4.82 28.42 30.57
C ALA A 331 3.94 28.32 31.80
N GLN A 332 4.12 27.30 32.64
CA GLN A 332 3.27 26.97 33.80
C GLN A 332 1.79 26.74 33.40
N VAL A 333 1.58 26.08 32.26
CA VAL A 333 0.25 25.68 31.75
C VAL A 333 0.05 24.17 31.97
N ALA A 334 -1.18 23.78 32.28
CA ALA A 334 -1.52 22.36 32.44
C ALA A 334 -1.24 21.57 31.15
N HIS A 335 -0.69 20.36 31.31
CA HIS A 335 -0.44 19.47 30.19
C HIS A 335 -1.76 19.00 29.55
N PRO A 336 -1.91 19.07 28.21
CA PRO A 336 -3.11 18.56 27.54
C PRO A 336 -3.19 17.04 27.55
N THR A 337 -4.36 16.49 27.30
CA THR A 337 -4.48 15.14 26.76
C THR A 337 -3.99 15.17 25.31
N ILE A 338 -3.05 14.30 24.98
CA ILE A 338 -2.49 14.18 23.61
C ILE A 338 -3.38 13.24 22.80
N PHE A 339 -3.84 13.70 21.65
CA PHE A 339 -4.40 12.84 20.61
C PHE A 339 -3.39 12.65 19.48
N SER A 340 -3.37 11.45 18.85
CA SER A 340 -2.67 11.22 17.59
C SER A 340 -3.54 10.44 16.62
N GLU A 341 -3.51 10.82 15.34
CA GLU A 341 -4.26 10.18 14.24
C GLU A 341 -3.36 9.20 13.48
N SER A 342 -2.82 8.20 14.18
CA SER A 342 -1.77 7.30 13.68
C SER A 342 -2.30 6.13 12.82
N GLY A 343 -3.28 6.37 11.93
CA GLY A 343 -3.99 5.32 11.19
C GLY A 343 -3.09 4.38 10.38
N ARG A 344 -2.14 4.92 9.58
CA ARG A 344 -1.20 4.11 8.80
C ARG A 344 -0.42 3.14 9.69
N ALA A 345 0.15 3.62 10.79
CA ALA A 345 0.94 2.79 11.70
C ALA A 345 0.11 1.72 12.43
N VAL A 346 -1.20 1.94 12.56
CA VAL A 346 -2.14 0.97 13.12
C VAL A 346 -2.36 -0.19 12.16
N VAL A 347 -2.72 0.09 10.90
CA VAL A 347 -3.24 -0.96 10.00
C VAL A 347 -2.27 -1.46 8.93
N ALA A 348 -1.12 -0.81 8.66
CA ALA A 348 -0.26 -1.19 7.54
C ALA A 348 0.13 -2.68 7.56
N TYR A 349 0.56 -3.20 8.71
CA TYR A 349 1.12 -4.57 8.83
C TYR A 349 0.07 -5.68 8.76
N HIS A 350 -1.22 -5.38 8.94
CA HIS A 350 -2.22 -6.41 9.20
C HIS A 350 -2.72 -7.11 7.95
N SER A 351 -2.42 -6.65 6.75
CA SER A 351 -2.91 -7.30 5.52
C SER A 351 -1.82 -7.61 4.50
N VAL A 352 -2.03 -8.73 3.82
CA VAL A 352 -1.18 -9.30 2.76
C VAL A 352 -2.06 -9.71 1.60
N LEU A 353 -1.74 -9.24 0.39
CA LEU A 353 -2.36 -9.73 -0.84
C LEU A 353 -1.56 -10.91 -1.36
N VAL A 354 -2.23 -12.04 -1.60
CA VAL A 354 -1.63 -13.21 -2.25
C VAL A 354 -2.26 -13.40 -3.63
N PHE A 355 -1.41 -13.58 -4.63
CA PHE A 355 -1.80 -13.82 -6.01
C PHE A 355 -0.90 -14.87 -6.67
N ASN A 356 -1.42 -15.55 -7.68
CA ASN A 356 -0.70 -16.56 -8.44
C ASN A 356 -0.12 -16.01 -9.75
N VAL A 357 0.94 -16.63 -10.24
CA VAL A 357 1.51 -16.38 -11.56
C VAL A 357 0.77 -17.23 -12.59
N LEU A 358 0.29 -16.58 -13.65
CA LEU A 358 -0.48 -17.19 -14.74
C LEU A 358 0.40 -17.65 -15.91
N GLY A 359 1.51 -16.96 -16.13
CA GLY A 359 2.42 -17.24 -17.22
C GLY A 359 3.65 -16.34 -17.21
N VAL A 360 4.61 -16.68 -18.01
CA VAL A 360 5.89 -15.99 -18.13
C VAL A 360 6.13 -15.63 -19.59
N SER A 361 6.57 -14.40 -19.84
CA SER A 361 7.13 -14.00 -21.13
C SER A 361 8.61 -13.67 -20.92
N ASP A 362 9.45 -14.32 -21.69
CA ASP A 362 10.89 -14.07 -21.74
C ASP A 362 11.32 -13.51 -23.11
N VAL A 363 12.53 -13.02 -23.17
CA VAL A 363 13.15 -12.54 -24.42
C VAL A 363 13.69 -13.71 -25.27
N GLY A 364 13.10 -14.89 -25.15
CA GLY A 364 13.35 -16.13 -25.90
C GLY A 364 14.81 -16.58 -26.00
N GLU A 365 15.11 -17.81 -25.62
CA GLU A 365 16.39 -18.46 -25.99
C GLU A 365 16.32 -18.99 -27.43
N ASN A 366 16.10 -18.10 -28.42
CA ASN A 366 16.23 -18.48 -29.80
C ASN A 366 17.72 -18.69 -30.09
N GLY A 367 18.07 -19.89 -30.58
CA GLY A 367 19.46 -20.28 -30.81
C GLY A 367 20.21 -19.27 -31.68
N VAL A 368 21.47 -19.02 -31.33
CA VAL A 368 22.36 -18.20 -32.15
C VAL A 368 22.59 -18.94 -33.48
N PRO A 369 22.35 -18.32 -34.63
CA PRO A 369 22.64 -18.95 -35.90
C PRO A 369 24.15 -19.25 -36.00
N LEU A 370 24.51 -20.48 -36.38
CA LEU A 370 25.90 -20.90 -36.55
C LEU A 370 26.55 -20.24 -37.78
N SER A 371 25.73 -19.84 -38.74
CA SER A 371 26.12 -19.12 -39.98
C SER A 371 24.97 -18.22 -40.42
N LEU A 372 25.32 -17.13 -41.06
CA LEU A 372 24.36 -16.25 -41.71
C LEU A 372 24.13 -16.66 -43.15
N PRO A 373 23.01 -16.28 -43.79
CA PRO A 373 22.81 -16.38 -45.24
C PRO A 373 23.89 -15.62 -46.02
N ASP A 374 24.18 -16.06 -47.25
CA ASP A 374 25.19 -15.40 -48.12
C ASP A 374 24.81 -13.96 -48.49
N ASP A 375 23.53 -13.62 -48.41
CA ASP A 375 22.93 -12.30 -48.65
C ASP A 375 22.61 -11.51 -47.38
N ALA A 376 23.22 -11.89 -46.25
CA ALA A 376 23.00 -11.18 -45.00
C ALA A 376 23.51 -9.73 -45.05
N GLU A 377 22.67 -8.80 -44.61
CA GLU A 377 23.05 -7.40 -44.51
C GLU A 377 24.16 -7.17 -43.46
N GLN A 378 25.00 -6.14 -43.68
CA GLN A 378 26.18 -5.87 -42.86
C GLN A 378 25.90 -5.86 -41.33
N PRO A 379 24.79 -5.27 -40.79
CA PRO A 379 24.52 -5.27 -39.36
C PRO A 379 24.42 -6.68 -38.75
N LEU A 380 23.96 -7.69 -39.50
CA LEU A 380 23.91 -9.06 -39.00
C LEU A 380 25.31 -9.67 -38.90
N VAL A 381 26.18 -9.36 -39.87
CA VAL A 381 27.58 -9.78 -39.83
C VAL A 381 28.28 -9.18 -38.63
N ASP A 382 28.09 -7.87 -38.40
CA ASP A 382 28.67 -7.13 -37.26
C ASP A 382 28.21 -7.72 -35.93
N LEU A 383 26.91 -8.09 -35.80
CA LEU A 383 26.36 -8.74 -34.60
C LEU A 383 26.96 -10.14 -34.39
N LEU A 384 27.10 -10.93 -35.44
CA LEU A 384 27.68 -12.25 -35.32
C LEU A 384 29.16 -12.19 -34.94
N ASP A 385 29.93 -11.28 -35.54
CA ASP A 385 31.34 -11.03 -35.22
C ASP A 385 31.48 -10.54 -33.75
N ALA A 386 30.64 -9.61 -33.33
CA ALA A 386 30.60 -9.17 -31.93
C ALA A 386 30.33 -10.34 -30.98
N TYR A 387 29.36 -11.21 -31.30
CA TYR A 387 29.07 -12.40 -30.48
C TYR A 387 30.28 -13.33 -30.38
N GLN A 388 30.94 -13.65 -31.53
CA GLN A 388 32.05 -14.57 -31.58
C GLN A 388 33.28 -14.07 -30.83
N ASN A 389 33.62 -12.79 -31.00
CA ASN A 389 34.82 -12.15 -30.44
C ASN A 389 34.64 -11.58 -29.02
N LEU A 390 33.44 -11.70 -28.42
CA LEU A 390 33.16 -11.20 -27.11
C LEU A 390 33.92 -11.94 -26.01
N THR A 391 34.67 -11.22 -25.20
CA THR A 391 35.49 -11.69 -24.08
C THR A 391 35.30 -10.76 -22.86
N VAL A 392 35.76 -11.16 -21.68
CA VAL A 392 35.72 -10.32 -20.45
C VAL A 392 36.41 -8.95 -20.65
N ARG A 393 37.39 -8.85 -21.55
CA ARG A 393 38.19 -7.63 -21.77
C ARG A 393 37.47 -6.57 -22.60
N ASN A 394 36.55 -6.96 -23.45
CA ASN A 394 35.88 -6.06 -24.40
C ASN A 394 34.34 -6.05 -24.25
N ILE A 395 33.81 -6.44 -23.08
CA ILE A 395 32.33 -6.54 -22.87
C ILE A 395 31.61 -5.23 -23.10
N LEU A 396 32.18 -4.10 -22.69
CA LEU A 396 31.55 -2.79 -22.86
C LEU A 396 31.55 -2.33 -24.31
N GLU A 397 32.71 -2.48 -25.01
CA GLU A 397 32.83 -2.23 -26.44
C GLU A 397 31.87 -3.12 -27.25
N GLY A 398 31.88 -4.44 -26.95
CA GLY A 398 31.00 -5.40 -27.63
C GLY A 398 29.49 -5.14 -27.38
N TYR A 399 29.12 -4.57 -26.24
CA TYR A 399 27.76 -4.13 -25.99
C TYR A 399 27.37 -2.92 -26.86
N HIS A 400 28.23 -1.91 -26.93
CA HIS A 400 27.98 -0.72 -27.76
C HIS A 400 27.94 -1.07 -29.27
N ASP A 401 28.86 -1.91 -29.74
CA ASP A 401 28.86 -2.39 -31.13
C ASP A 401 27.57 -3.14 -31.45
N ALA A 402 27.12 -4.01 -30.55
CA ALA A 402 25.88 -4.73 -30.72
C ALA A 402 24.64 -3.82 -30.73
N GLN A 403 24.60 -2.78 -29.86
CA GLN A 403 23.51 -1.79 -29.89
C GLN A 403 23.49 -1.02 -31.21
N GLN A 404 24.65 -0.56 -31.69
CA GLN A 404 24.75 0.18 -32.92
C GLN A 404 24.34 -0.69 -34.14
N ALA A 405 24.76 -1.93 -34.16
CA ALA A 405 24.42 -2.87 -35.26
C ALA A 405 22.91 -3.21 -35.25
N LEU A 406 22.31 -3.40 -34.04
CA LEU A 406 20.86 -3.60 -33.92
C LEU A 406 20.08 -2.36 -34.40
N ASP A 407 20.47 -1.16 -33.98
CA ASP A 407 19.82 0.09 -34.41
C ASP A 407 19.89 0.24 -35.95
N MET A 408 21.01 -0.09 -36.56
CA MET A 408 21.17 -0.09 -38.01
C MET A 408 20.25 -1.12 -38.70
N ALA A 409 20.16 -2.33 -38.17
CA ALA A 409 19.24 -3.36 -38.67
C ALA A 409 17.77 -2.89 -38.57
N MET A 410 17.38 -2.27 -37.47
CA MET A 410 16.02 -1.72 -37.28
C MET A 410 15.73 -0.59 -38.29
N ASN A 411 16.70 0.28 -38.55
CA ASN A 411 16.56 1.35 -39.53
C ASN A 411 16.41 0.81 -40.96
N LEU A 412 17.19 -0.21 -41.34
CA LEU A 412 17.07 -0.88 -42.63
C LEU A 412 15.72 -1.59 -42.79
N PHE A 413 15.24 -2.25 -41.72
CA PHE A 413 13.90 -2.84 -41.69
C PHE A 413 12.80 -1.79 -41.84
N GLY A 414 12.87 -0.71 -41.10
CA GLY A 414 11.93 0.41 -41.19
C GLY A 414 11.92 1.10 -42.55
N GLY A 415 13.05 1.11 -43.25
CA GLY A 415 13.21 1.58 -44.63
C GLY A 415 12.77 0.57 -45.72
N GLY A 416 12.42 -0.65 -45.36
CA GLY A 416 12.02 -1.72 -46.28
C GLY A 416 13.20 -2.41 -47.01
N TYR A 417 14.43 -2.23 -46.50
CA TYR A 417 15.65 -2.82 -47.07
C TYR A 417 16.05 -4.14 -46.40
N LEU A 418 15.58 -4.43 -45.19
CA LEU A 418 15.87 -5.66 -44.48
C LEU A 418 14.60 -6.54 -44.41
N PRO A 419 14.67 -7.84 -44.79
CA PRO A 419 13.55 -8.78 -44.60
C PRO A 419 13.27 -9.06 -43.13
N LEU A 420 12.03 -9.47 -42.80
CA LEU A 420 11.60 -9.79 -41.42
C LEU A 420 12.47 -10.91 -40.81
N GLU A 421 12.85 -11.92 -41.59
CA GLU A 421 13.69 -13.03 -41.15
C GLU A 421 15.07 -12.55 -40.68
N GLN A 422 15.67 -11.60 -41.41
CA GLN A 422 16.96 -11.03 -41.04
C GLN A 422 16.83 -10.10 -39.83
N ARG A 423 15.74 -9.34 -39.71
CA ARG A 423 15.43 -8.57 -38.50
C ARG A 423 15.35 -9.50 -37.28
N CYS A 424 14.62 -10.60 -37.36
CA CYS A 424 14.54 -11.58 -36.27
C CYS A 424 15.91 -12.14 -35.88
N GLN A 425 16.76 -12.41 -36.87
CA GLN A 425 18.14 -12.87 -36.63
C GLN A 425 18.98 -11.81 -35.91
N ALA A 426 18.86 -10.54 -36.30
CA ALA A 426 19.56 -9.45 -35.65
C ALA A 426 19.12 -9.29 -34.16
N GLU A 427 17.82 -9.33 -33.90
CA GLU A 427 17.29 -9.29 -32.52
C GLU A 427 17.80 -10.49 -31.70
N ASN A 428 17.75 -11.71 -32.23
CA ASN A 428 18.22 -12.92 -31.56
C ASN A 428 19.73 -12.87 -31.24
N LEU A 429 20.55 -12.39 -32.18
CA LEU A 429 21.97 -12.18 -31.95
C LEU A 429 22.26 -11.17 -30.85
N PHE A 430 21.56 -10.04 -30.88
CA PHE A 430 21.69 -9.01 -29.83
C PHE A 430 21.35 -9.57 -28.45
N TRP A 431 20.25 -10.30 -28.32
CA TRP A 431 19.87 -10.92 -27.04
C TRP A 431 20.88 -11.97 -26.59
N ALA A 432 21.43 -12.73 -27.53
CA ALA A 432 22.49 -13.70 -27.21
C ALA A 432 23.79 -13.02 -26.74
N ILE A 433 24.14 -11.87 -27.34
CA ILE A 433 25.29 -11.04 -26.91
C ILE A 433 25.03 -10.54 -25.47
N CYS A 434 23.86 -9.96 -25.19
CA CYS A 434 23.49 -9.48 -23.88
C CYS A 434 23.59 -10.57 -22.79
N ARG A 435 23.08 -11.79 -23.08
CA ARG A 435 23.22 -12.94 -22.17
C ARG A 435 24.67 -13.40 -22.01
N LYS A 436 25.47 -13.37 -23.09
CA LYS A 436 26.89 -13.70 -23.01
C LYS A 436 27.64 -12.69 -22.15
N ILE A 437 27.33 -11.37 -22.28
CA ILE A 437 27.87 -10.31 -21.45
C ILE A 437 27.49 -10.54 -19.98
N GLN A 438 26.24 -10.79 -19.69
CA GLN A 438 25.76 -11.03 -18.31
C GLN A 438 26.50 -12.21 -17.65
N ARG A 439 26.78 -13.29 -18.41
CA ARG A 439 27.59 -14.40 -17.90
C ARG A 439 29.04 -14.01 -17.66
N LEU A 440 29.64 -13.20 -18.56
CA LEU A 440 31.01 -12.73 -18.41
C LEU A 440 31.19 -11.72 -17.29
N MET A 441 30.16 -10.89 -17.01
CA MET A 441 30.16 -9.92 -15.90
C MET A 441 30.38 -10.58 -14.53
N ARG A 442 29.96 -11.84 -14.36
CA ARG A 442 30.21 -12.61 -13.11
C ARG A 442 31.72 -12.81 -12.80
N GLN A 443 32.59 -12.57 -13.77
CA GLN A 443 34.05 -12.69 -13.62
C GLN A 443 34.74 -11.34 -13.34
N LEU A 444 33.98 -10.24 -13.27
CA LEU A 444 34.50 -8.90 -13.04
C LEU A 444 34.43 -8.54 -11.57
N GLU A 445 35.47 -7.89 -11.04
CA GLU A 445 35.46 -7.28 -9.72
C GLU A 445 34.63 -5.98 -9.67
N TYR A 446 34.51 -5.29 -10.81
CA TYR A 446 33.73 -4.07 -10.98
C TYR A 446 32.88 -4.15 -12.24
N ILE A 447 31.58 -3.96 -12.10
CA ILE A 447 30.63 -3.93 -13.21
C ILE A 447 30.44 -2.47 -13.64
N PRO A 448 30.72 -2.13 -14.92
CA PRO A 448 30.41 -0.79 -15.44
C PRO A 448 28.92 -0.46 -15.29
N GLU A 449 28.61 0.76 -14.88
CA GLU A 449 27.25 1.23 -14.64
C GLU A 449 26.33 1.03 -15.86
N GLU A 450 26.88 1.23 -17.07
CA GLU A 450 26.17 1.06 -18.35
C GLU A 450 25.69 -0.38 -18.58
N LEU A 451 26.36 -1.38 -18.04
CA LEU A 451 25.97 -2.79 -18.14
C LEU A 451 24.97 -3.21 -17.04
N GLY A 452 24.76 -2.38 -16.02
CA GLY A 452 23.76 -2.61 -14.98
C GLY A 452 22.33 -2.66 -15.50
N VAL A 453 22.07 -2.08 -16.68
CA VAL A 453 20.78 -2.14 -17.36
C VAL A 453 20.44 -3.56 -17.84
N LEU A 454 21.43 -4.45 -18.02
CA LEU A 454 21.21 -5.78 -18.61
C LEU A 454 20.34 -6.68 -17.74
N ASP A 455 20.43 -6.58 -16.41
CA ASP A 455 19.58 -7.37 -15.52
C ASP A 455 18.10 -7.01 -15.69
N TRP A 456 17.79 -5.75 -15.97
CA TRP A 456 16.44 -5.33 -16.30
C TRP A 456 16.05 -5.67 -17.74
N LEU A 457 16.95 -5.48 -18.69
CA LEU A 457 16.71 -5.72 -20.13
C LEU A 457 16.46 -7.22 -20.42
N LEU A 458 17.13 -8.10 -19.68
CA LEU A 458 17.01 -9.56 -19.80
C LEU A 458 16.01 -10.16 -18.79
N SER A 459 15.33 -9.32 -18.00
CA SER A 459 14.33 -9.83 -17.05
C SER A 459 13.11 -10.37 -17.77
N GLU A 460 12.51 -11.36 -17.16
CA GLU A 460 11.26 -11.94 -17.60
C GLU A 460 10.07 -11.10 -17.13
N THR A 461 8.93 -11.22 -17.79
CA THR A 461 7.67 -10.66 -17.33
C THR A 461 6.80 -11.78 -16.78
N TYR A 462 6.51 -11.74 -15.49
CA TYR A 462 5.59 -12.66 -14.83
C TYR A 462 4.20 -12.03 -14.79
N PHE A 463 3.26 -12.61 -15.52
CA PHE A 463 1.87 -12.20 -15.51
C PHE A 463 1.18 -12.76 -14.28
N CYS A 464 0.70 -11.90 -13.42
CA CYS A 464 0.16 -12.21 -12.09
C CYS A 464 -1.33 -11.92 -12.04
N ASN A 465 -2.10 -12.84 -11.47
CA ASN A 465 -3.55 -12.72 -11.32
C ASN A 465 -3.93 -11.70 -10.24
N PHE A 466 -3.88 -10.43 -10.56
CA PHE A 466 -4.36 -9.30 -9.73
C PHE A 466 -4.48 -8.04 -10.61
N SER A 467 -5.10 -6.99 -10.10
CA SER A 467 -5.07 -5.64 -10.67
C SER A 467 -4.28 -4.71 -9.76
N LEU A 468 -3.25 -4.07 -10.30
CA LEU A 468 -2.44 -3.09 -9.56
C LEU A 468 -3.29 -1.87 -9.16
N PHE A 469 -4.20 -1.45 -10.06
CA PHE A 469 -5.08 -0.30 -9.86
C PHE A 469 -6.06 -0.53 -8.72
N GLN A 470 -6.59 -1.75 -8.59
CA GLN A 470 -7.53 -2.12 -7.53
C GLN A 470 -6.82 -2.39 -6.20
N SER A 471 -5.70 -3.11 -6.22
CA SER A 471 -5.13 -3.68 -5.00
C SER A 471 -3.95 -2.89 -4.43
N MET A 472 -3.22 -2.12 -5.26
CA MET A 472 -2.00 -1.39 -4.87
C MET A 472 -1.92 0.00 -5.55
N PRO A 473 -2.95 0.84 -5.45
CA PRO A 473 -3.02 2.11 -6.18
C PRO A 473 -1.86 3.06 -5.87
N ASP A 474 -1.33 3.09 -4.65
CA ASP A 474 -0.17 3.93 -4.31
C ASP A 474 1.12 3.50 -5.04
N SER A 475 1.26 2.21 -5.38
CA SER A 475 2.39 1.74 -6.19
C SER A 475 2.33 2.33 -7.59
N TRP A 476 1.15 2.38 -8.20
CA TRP A 476 0.91 3.00 -9.49
C TRP A 476 0.96 4.53 -9.42
N ALA A 477 0.12 5.15 -8.60
CA ALA A 477 -0.13 6.59 -8.63
C ALA A 477 1.07 7.43 -8.12
N ILE A 478 1.76 6.95 -7.10
CA ILE A 478 2.83 7.70 -6.44
C ILE A 478 4.14 6.92 -6.33
N LYS A 479 4.25 5.78 -7.00
CA LYS A 479 5.45 4.93 -6.99
C LYS A 479 5.91 4.54 -5.57
N HIS A 480 4.93 4.32 -4.66
CA HIS A 480 5.21 3.83 -3.32
C HIS A 480 5.71 2.38 -3.39
N LEU A 481 6.73 2.06 -2.58
CA LEU A 481 7.28 0.71 -2.54
C LEU A 481 6.58 -0.12 -1.46
N PHE A 482 6.20 -1.33 -1.83
CA PHE A 482 5.71 -2.35 -0.91
C PHE A 482 6.63 -3.57 -0.98
N PRO A 483 6.81 -4.31 0.13
CA PRO A 483 7.50 -5.59 0.07
C PRO A 483 6.71 -6.58 -0.80
N VAL A 484 7.39 -7.17 -1.78
CA VAL A 484 6.82 -8.22 -2.64
C VAL A 484 7.81 -9.37 -2.72
N MET A 485 7.35 -10.61 -2.50
CA MET A 485 8.21 -11.78 -2.58
C MET A 485 7.39 -13.07 -2.79
N PRO A 486 8.03 -14.19 -3.23
CA PRO A 486 7.40 -15.50 -3.20
C PRO A 486 7.02 -15.90 -1.76
N ILE A 487 5.84 -16.53 -1.59
CA ILE A 487 5.42 -17.02 -0.27
C ILE A 487 5.82 -18.47 0.02
N HIS A 488 6.43 -19.14 -0.95
CA HIS A 488 6.89 -20.53 -0.87
C HIS A 488 8.12 -20.79 -1.73
N ARG A 489 8.69 -21.99 -1.68
CA ARG A 489 9.92 -22.42 -2.38
C ARG A 489 11.17 -21.65 -1.94
N LEU A 490 11.14 -20.97 -0.83
CA LEU A 490 12.25 -20.13 -0.34
C LEU A 490 13.47 -20.94 0.17
N HIS A 491 13.36 -22.27 0.25
CA HIS A 491 14.47 -23.19 0.42
C HIS A 491 15.22 -23.51 -0.88
N GLU A 492 14.70 -23.05 -2.03
CA GLU A 492 15.31 -23.12 -3.35
C GLU A 492 15.93 -21.75 -3.69
N ARG A 493 17.07 -21.76 -4.37
CA ARG A 493 17.68 -20.51 -4.85
C ARG A 493 16.88 -19.97 -6.03
N PRO A 494 16.39 -18.71 -6.00
CA PRO A 494 15.78 -18.09 -7.17
C PRO A 494 16.85 -17.89 -8.26
N THR A 495 16.52 -18.28 -9.48
CA THR A 495 17.45 -18.27 -10.63
C THR A 495 17.05 -17.30 -11.73
N HIS A 496 15.85 -16.73 -11.62
CA HIS A 496 15.26 -15.80 -12.57
C HIS A 496 15.08 -14.40 -11.95
N HIS A 497 14.96 -13.41 -12.80
CA HIS A 497 14.67 -12.03 -12.44
C HIS A 497 13.44 -11.58 -13.22
N ALA A 498 12.43 -11.06 -12.55
CA ALA A 498 11.17 -10.69 -13.19
C ALA A 498 10.71 -9.27 -12.87
N VAL A 499 10.03 -8.68 -13.84
CA VAL A 499 9.04 -7.62 -13.64
C VAL A 499 7.68 -8.29 -13.48
N LEU A 500 6.84 -7.82 -12.57
CA LEU A 500 5.51 -8.38 -12.36
C LEU A 500 4.48 -7.52 -13.09
N ALA A 501 3.79 -8.10 -14.06
CA ALA A 501 2.68 -7.48 -14.76
C ALA A 501 1.36 -7.99 -14.18
N ASP A 502 0.39 -7.10 -14.01
CA ASP A 502 -0.97 -7.46 -13.66
C ASP A 502 -1.75 -7.98 -14.89
N ILE A 503 -3.02 -8.29 -14.71
CA ILE A 503 -3.87 -8.78 -15.83
C ILE A 503 -4.68 -7.67 -16.51
N THR A 504 -4.47 -6.41 -16.17
CA THR A 504 -5.10 -5.31 -16.90
C THR A 504 -4.44 -5.10 -18.26
N CYS A 505 -5.13 -4.47 -19.18
CA CYS A 505 -4.56 -4.16 -20.50
C CYS A 505 -3.69 -2.90 -20.53
N ASP A 506 -3.54 -2.22 -19.37
CA ASP A 506 -2.78 -0.99 -19.28
C ASP A 506 -1.28 -1.27 -19.04
N SER A 507 -0.43 -0.54 -19.76
CA SER A 507 1.03 -0.66 -19.63
C SER A 507 1.58 -0.25 -18.27
N ASP A 508 0.84 0.54 -17.48
CA ASP A 508 1.18 0.93 -16.12
C ASP A 508 0.83 -0.16 -15.08
N GLY A 509 0.05 -1.19 -15.46
CA GLY A 509 -0.30 -2.33 -14.62
C GLY A 509 0.89 -3.26 -14.35
N LYS A 510 1.97 -2.74 -13.78
CA LYS A 510 3.19 -3.50 -13.48
C LYS A 510 3.91 -3.01 -12.23
N ILE A 511 4.58 -3.95 -11.56
CA ILE A 511 5.55 -3.66 -10.50
C ILE A 511 6.95 -3.87 -11.11
N ASP A 512 7.65 -2.78 -11.35
CA ASP A 512 9.01 -2.72 -11.89
C ASP A 512 9.99 -1.99 -10.95
N ARG A 513 9.58 -1.82 -9.69
CA ARG A 513 10.37 -1.21 -8.62
C ARG A 513 10.15 -2.01 -7.33
N PHE A 514 11.24 -2.54 -6.80
CA PHE A 514 11.22 -3.40 -5.61
C PHE A 514 12.11 -2.81 -4.53
N ILE A 515 11.83 -3.15 -3.28
CA ILE A 515 12.63 -2.72 -2.14
C ILE A 515 14.06 -3.29 -2.21
N ASP A 516 15.03 -2.49 -1.79
CA ASP A 516 16.41 -2.90 -1.56
C ASP A 516 17.01 -2.09 -0.42
N ARG A 517 18.01 -2.63 0.27
CA ARG A 517 18.69 -1.96 1.40
C ARG A 517 19.38 -0.66 1.05
N ARG A 518 19.83 -0.50 -0.20
CA ARG A 518 20.66 0.64 -0.63
C ARG A 518 20.03 1.48 -1.72
N ASP A 519 19.13 0.91 -2.49
CA ASP A 519 18.51 1.55 -3.66
C ASP A 519 17.19 0.85 -3.98
N VAL A 520 16.62 1.14 -5.13
CA VAL A 520 15.41 0.51 -5.67
C VAL A 520 15.81 -0.50 -6.73
N LYS A 521 15.53 -1.79 -6.52
CA LYS A 521 15.70 -2.83 -7.53
C LYS A 521 14.66 -2.68 -8.63
N ARG A 522 15.06 -2.93 -9.88
CA ARG A 522 14.15 -2.93 -11.04
C ARG A 522 13.53 -4.30 -11.33
N THR A 523 14.05 -5.34 -10.70
CA THR A 523 13.60 -6.72 -10.90
C THR A 523 13.51 -7.45 -9.57
N LEU A 524 12.59 -8.41 -9.48
CA LEU A 524 12.44 -9.31 -8.35
C LEU A 524 13.13 -10.64 -8.67
N PRO A 525 14.02 -11.16 -7.82
CA PRO A 525 14.47 -12.53 -7.92
C PRO A 525 13.31 -13.51 -7.72
N VAL A 526 13.13 -14.47 -8.62
CA VAL A 526 12.02 -15.42 -8.62
C VAL A 526 12.46 -16.81 -9.03
N HIS A 527 11.63 -17.83 -8.77
CA HIS A 527 11.88 -19.22 -9.18
C HIS A 527 11.22 -19.49 -10.52
N THR A 528 11.77 -20.41 -11.30
CA THR A 528 11.13 -20.91 -12.52
C THR A 528 9.68 -21.33 -12.24
N VAL A 529 8.77 -20.89 -13.09
CA VAL A 529 7.36 -21.33 -13.05
C VAL A 529 7.27 -22.70 -13.72
N ASP A 530 6.76 -23.68 -13.02
CA ASP A 530 6.51 -25.05 -13.50
C ASP A 530 4.99 -25.33 -13.52
N GLU A 531 4.59 -26.59 -13.63
CA GLU A 531 3.17 -26.99 -13.65
C GLU A 531 2.43 -26.73 -12.31
N ARG A 532 3.18 -26.47 -11.23
CA ARG A 532 2.61 -26.17 -9.90
C ARG A 532 2.28 -24.69 -9.78
N PRO A 533 1.17 -24.34 -9.11
CA PRO A 533 0.86 -22.94 -8.85
C PRO A 533 2.02 -22.22 -8.14
N TYR A 534 2.38 -21.04 -8.61
CA TYR A 534 3.43 -20.20 -8.05
C TYR A 534 2.81 -18.93 -7.46
N TYR A 535 2.93 -18.77 -6.15
CA TYR A 535 2.29 -17.67 -5.42
C TYR A 535 3.30 -16.64 -4.96
N LEU A 536 2.93 -15.38 -5.14
CA LEU A 536 3.61 -14.22 -4.63
C LEU A 536 2.73 -13.53 -3.59
N GLY A 537 3.36 -12.84 -2.64
CA GLY A 537 2.70 -12.00 -1.66
C GLY A 537 3.17 -10.56 -1.77
N ALA A 538 2.23 -9.61 -1.70
CA ALA A 538 2.50 -8.21 -1.47
C ALA A 538 2.08 -7.87 -0.04
N PHE A 539 3.00 -7.28 0.74
CA PHE A 539 2.86 -7.12 2.18
C PHE A 539 2.65 -5.65 2.57
N LEU A 540 2.17 -5.42 3.80
CA LEU A 540 1.96 -4.10 4.40
C LEU A 540 0.89 -3.26 3.68
N LEU A 541 -0.14 -3.88 3.13
CA LEU A 541 -1.18 -3.25 2.31
C LEU A 541 -2.36 -2.70 3.13
N GLY A 542 -2.35 -2.82 4.46
CA GLY A 542 -3.51 -2.48 5.31
C GLY A 542 -3.91 -1.01 5.31
N ALA A 543 -3.04 -0.10 4.85
CA ALA A 543 -3.29 1.33 4.86
C ALA A 543 -3.53 1.86 3.44
N TYR A 544 -4.71 2.42 3.19
CA TYR A 544 -5.16 3.11 1.97
C TYR A 544 -5.40 2.24 0.74
N GLN A 545 -4.72 1.11 0.56
CA GLN A 545 -4.71 0.40 -0.71
C GLN A 545 -6.10 -0.10 -1.13
N GLU A 546 -6.82 -0.79 -0.25
CA GLU A 546 -8.18 -1.27 -0.53
C GLU A 546 -9.20 -0.15 -0.77
N ILE A 547 -8.97 1.01 -0.16
CA ILE A 547 -9.94 2.12 -0.14
C ILE A 547 -9.78 3.06 -1.33
N LEU A 548 -8.56 3.13 -1.88
CA LEU A 548 -8.22 3.96 -3.04
C LEU A 548 -8.20 3.18 -4.35
N GLY A 549 -8.56 1.89 -4.32
CA GLY A 549 -8.62 1.05 -5.52
C GLY A 549 -9.60 1.56 -6.57
N ASP A 550 -9.32 1.27 -7.84
CA ASP A 550 -10.13 1.69 -8.99
C ASP A 550 -10.46 0.49 -9.89
N LEU A 551 -11.66 0.51 -10.48
CA LEU A 551 -12.25 -0.55 -11.32
C LEU A 551 -11.68 -0.57 -12.75
N HIS A 552 -10.40 -0.32 -12.94
CA HIS A 552 -9.79 -0.36 -14.26
C HIS A 552 -9.98 -1.74 -14.92
N ASN A 553 -10.46 -1.79 -16.17
CA ASN A 553 -10.93 -2.98 -16.88
C ASN A 553 -12.03 -3.78 -16.14
N LEU A 554 -12.75 -3.16 -15.21
CA LEU A 554 -13.81 -3.78 -14.39
C LEU A 554 -13.30 -4.94 -13.50
N PHE A 555 -12.03 -4.92 -13.11
CA PHE A 555 -11.54 -5.75 -12.01
C PHE A 555 -12.00 -5.12 -10.70
N GLY A 556 -12.86 -5.81 -9.96
CA GLY A 556 -13.42 -5.35 -8.69
C GLY A 556 -12.59 -5.73 -7.47
N ASP A 557 -13.19 -5.63 -6.30
CA ASP A 557 -12.57 -6.02 -5.04
C ASP A 557 -12.15 -7.49 -5.06
N THR A 558 -10.98 -7.78 -4.46
CA THR A 558 -10.50 -9.15 -4.33
C THR A 558 -11.23 -9.90 -3.21
N ASN A 559 -11.21 -11.24 -3.25
CA ASN A 559 -11.58 -12.02 -2.08
C ASN A 559 -10.80 -11.53 -0.86
N ALA A 560 -11.45 -11.39 0.29
CA ALA A 560 -10.81 -11.00 1.53
C ALA A 560 -11.16 -11.97 2.66
N VAL A 561 -10.17 -12.31 3.50
CA VAL A 561 -10.38 -13.19 4.65
C VAL A 561 -9.81 -12.56 5.91
N HIS A 562 -10.54 -12.67 7.01
CA HIS A 562 -10.06 -12.29 8.33
C HIS A 562 -9.57 -13.53 9.06
N VAL A 563 -8.35 -13.48 9.57
CA VAL A 563 -7.65 -14.60 10.20
C VAL A 563 -7.15 -14.20 11.57
N SER A 564 -7.34 -15.10 12.52
CA SER A 564 -6.80 -15.00 13.88
C SER A 564 -6.19 -16.34 14.33
N MET A 565 -5.55 -16.33 15.49
CA MET A 565 -5.09 -17.55 16.17
C MET A 565 -5.81 -17.64 17.52
N ASP A 566 -6.33 -18.83 17.82
CA ASP A 566 -6.90 -19.08 19.13
C ASP A 566 -5.82 -19.28 20.24
N SER A 567 -6.25 -19.55 21.45
CA SER A 567 -5.37 -19.80 22.59
C SER A 567 -4.58 -21.12 22.48
N GLY A 568 -4.95 -22.01 21.57
CA GLY A 568 -4.30 -23.30 21.29
C GLY A 568 -3.40 -23.24 20.05
N ASP A 569 -3.12 -22.04 19.53
CA ASP A 569 -2.34 -21.78 18.30
C ASP A 569 -2.98 -22.33 17.01
N GLU A 570 -4.30 -22.62 17.03
CA GLU A 570 -5.03 -22.98 15.83
C GLU A 570 -5.41 -21.75 15.01
N VAL A 571 -5.21 -21.83 13.70
CA VAL A 571 -5.54 -20.78 12.74
C VAL A 571 -7.03 -20.81 12.43
N ILE A 572 -7.73 -19.72 12.77
CA ILE A 572 -9.17 -19.55 12.57
C ILE A 572 -9.41 -18.56 11.42
N VAL A 573 -10.30 -18.91 10.50
CA VAL A 573 -10.85 -17.97 9.52
C VAL A 573 -12.14 -17.41 10.09
N GLU A 574 -12.08 -16.18 10.59
CA GLU A 574 -13.19 -15.49 11.28
C GLU A 574 -14.28 -15.07 10.30
N ALA A 575 -13.87 -14.55 9.15
CA ALA A 575 -14.79 -14.10 8.12
C ALA A 575 -14.19 -14.29 6.72
N VAL A 576 -15.08 -14.54 5.77
CA VAL A 576 -14.77 -14.57 4.34
C VAL A 576 -15.67 -13.55 3.66
N ILE A 577 -15.06 -12.62 2.97
CA ILE A 577 -15.73 -11.61 2.15
C ILE A 577 -15.37 -11.95 0.71
N LYS A 578 -16.37 -12.35 -0.07
CA LYS A 578 -16.14 -12.62 -1.49
C LYS A 578 -15.83 -11.31 -2.20
N GLY A 579 -14.91 -11.37 -3.14
CA GLY A 579 -14.67 -10.29 -4.06
C GLY A 579 -15.84 -10.08 -5.03
N ASP A 580 -15.79 -8.98 -5.76
CA ASP A 580 -16.87 -8.60 -6.66
C ASP A 580 -17.08 -9.61 -7.78
N THR A 581 -18.36 -9.91 -8.07
CA THR A 581 -18.78 -10.62 -9.26
C THR A 581 -18.79 -9.69 -10.49
N VAL A 582 -18.75 -10.28 -11.68
CA VAL A 582 -18.90 -9.52 -12.94
C VAL A 582 -20.21 -8.73 -12.96
N SER A 583 -21.31 -9.31 -12.44
CA SER A 583 -22.59 -8.62 -12.32
C SER A 583 -22.53 -7.37 -11.44
N GLU A 584 -21.83 -7.43 -10.32
CA GLU A 584 -21.71 -6.31 -9.39
C GLU A 584 -20.91 -5.14 -10.00
N VAL A 585 -19.75 -5.40 -10.60
CA VAL A 585 -18.96 -4.34 -11.25
C VAL A 585 -19.67 -3.75 -12.47
N LEU A 586 -20.40 -4.55 -13.24
CA LEU A 586 -21.23 -4.07 -14.33
C LEU A 586 -22.36 -3.15 -13.85
N GLN A 587 -23.03 -3.49 -12.76
CA GLN A 587 -24.07 -2.66 -12.14
C GLN A 587 -23.50 -1.35 -11.59
N TYR A 588 -22.29 -1.37 -11.04
CA TYR A 588 -21.62 -0.16 -10.56
C TYR A 588 -21.42 0.88 -11.68
N VAL A 589 -21.19 0.42 -12.91
CA VAL A 589 -21.06 1.28 -14.10
C VAL A 589 -22.35 1.29 -14.95
N GLU A 590 -23.50 1.01 -14.33
CA GLU A 590 -24.87 1.17 -14.84
C GLU A 590 -25.27 0.19 -15.96
N PHE A 591 -24.56 -0.91 -16.19
CA PHE A 591 -25.07 -2.01 -17.01
C PHE A 591 -26.00 -2.90 -16.16
N ASP A 592 -27.22 -3.18 -16.68
CA ASP A 592 -28.10 -4.19 -16.08
C ASP A 592 -27.77 -5.58 -16.67
N PRO A 593 -27.22 -6.53 -15.90
CA PRO A 593 -26.88 -7.87 -16.37
C PRO A 593 -28.05 -8.62 -17.00
N ARG A 594 -29.29 -8.37 -16.52
CA ARG A 594 -30.51 -8.99 -17.08
C ARG A 594 -30.82 -8.45 -18.46
N VAL A 595 -30.57 -7.17 -18.70
CA VAL A 595 -30.73 -6.55 -20.04
C VAL A 595 -29.69 -7.11 -20.98
N LEU A 596 -28.44 -7.20 -20.55
CA LEU A 596 -27.33 -7.76 -21.34
C LEU A 596 -27.62 -9.22 -21.73
N ALA A 597 -28.04 -10.05 -20.79
CA ALA A 597 -28.39 -11.46 -21.06
C ALA A 597 -29.56 -11.59 -22.07
N ARG A 598 -30.59 -10.73 -22.00
CA ARG A 598 -31.69 -10.72 -22.98
C ARG A 598 -31.21 -10.30 -24.37
N GLN A 599 -30.36 -9.27 -24.46
CA GLN A 599 -29.80 -8.81 -25.73
C GLN A 599 -28.95 -9.90 -26.38
N LEU A 600 -28.08 -10.57 -25.63
CA LEU A 600 -27.28 -11.69 -26.14
C LEU A 600 -28.19 -12.84 -26.61
N ARG A 601 -29.21 -13.21 -25.83
CA ARG A 601 -30.15 -14.27 -26.22
C ARG A 601 -30.88 -13.95 -27.53
N SER A 602 -31.29 -12.69 -27.72
CA SER A 602 -31.88 -12.25 -28.97
C SER A 602 -30.90 -12.35 -30.15
N ALA A 603 -29.63 -12.00 -29.96
CA ALA A 603 -28.60 -12.13 -30.99
C ALA A 603 -28.29 -13.60 -31.34
N VAL A 604 -28.29 -14.48 -30.33
CA VAL A 604 -28.13 -15.93 -30.50
C VAL A 604 -29.27 -16.52 -31.32
N GLU A 605 -30.52 -16.18 -31.04
CA GLU A 605 -31.70 -16.62 -31.79
C GLU A 605 -31.64 -16.15 -33.25
N GLN A 606 -31.16 -14.95 -33.51
CA GLN A 606 -30.94 -14.48 -34.88
C GLN A 606 -29.83 -15.30 -35.59
N ALA A 607 -28.69 -15.58 -34.88
CA ALA A 607 -27.59 -16.35 -35.45
C ALA A 607 -28.00 -17.80 -35.80
N ILE A 608 -28.91 -18.41 -35.02
CA ILE A 608 -29.50 -19.73 -35.35
C ILE A 608 -30.32 -19.64 -36.62
N ARG A 609 -31.21 -18.64 -36.73
CA ARG A 609 -32.03 -18.44 -37.94
C ARG A 609 -31.24 -18.21 -39.21
N GLU A 610 -30.07 -17.60 -39.06
CA GLU A 610 -29.13 -17.34 -40.15
C GLU A 610 -28.15 -18.51 -40.39
N ASN A 611 -28.32 -19.64 -39.70
CA ASN A 611 -27.42 -20.81 -39.72
C ASN A 611 -25.94 -20.49 -39.46
N ARG A 612 -25.64 -19.48 -38.63
CA ARG A 612 -24.27 -19.15 -38.23
C ARG A 612 -23.78 -20.02 -37.05
N ILE A 613 -24.68 -20.48 -36.20
CA ILE A 613 -24.42 -21.39 -35.09
C ILE A 613 -25.53 -22.43 -34.99
N ASP A 614 -25.23 -23.59 -34.42
CA ASP A 614 -26.21 -24.62 -34.10
C ASP A 614 -26.76 -24.49 -32.67
N ASP A 615 -27.83 -25.22 -32.34
CA ASP A 615 -28.47 -25.21 -31.02
C ASP A 615 -27.51 -25.60 -29.89
N ARG A 616 -26.51 -26.49 -30.14
CA ARG A 616 -25.55 -26.92 -29.15
C ARG A 616 -24.53 -25.81 -28.83
N GLN A 617 -24.05 -25.13 -29.87
CA GLN A 617 -23.17 -23.96 -29.73
C GLN A 617 -23.88 -22.81 -29.03
N ALA A 618 -25.13 -22.54 -29.39
CA ALA A 618 -26.01 -21.54 -28.76
C ALA A 618 -26.18 -21.81 -27.26
N GLY A 619 -26.57 -23.05 -26.93
CA GLY A 619 -26.74 -23.45 -25.52
C GLY A 619 -25.43 -23.38 -24.71
N ARG A 620 -24.27 -23.67 -25.34
CA ARG A 620 -22.95 -23.53 -24.69
C ARG A 620 -22.61 -22.06 -24.43
N LEU A 621 -22.80 -21.19 -25.42
CA LEU A 621 -22.54 -19.74 -25.30
C LEU A 621 -23.36 -19.11 -24.19
N LEU A 622 -24.68 -19.38 -24.15
CA LEU A 622 -25.58 -18.81 -23.15
C LEU A 622 -25.24 -19.27 -21.74
N ARG A 623 -24.91 -20.56 -21.55
CA ARG A 623 -24.47 -21.05 -20.23
C ARG A 623 -23.17 -20.38 -19.77
N PHE A 624 -22.18 -20.27 -20.64
CA PHE A 624 -20.92 -19.60 -20.27
C PHE A 624 -21.12 -18.13 -19.96
N TYR A 625 -21.99 -17.45 -20.69
CA TYR A 625 -22.27 -16.04 -20.45
C TYR A 625 -22.99 -15.84 -19.10
N GLU A 626 -24.02 -16.62 -18.82
CA GLU A 626 -24.76 -16.54 -17.56
C GLU A 626 -23.89 -16.94 -16.35
N ALA A 627 -23.09 -17.99 -16.49
CA ALA A 627 -22.13 -18.38 -15.44
C ALA A 627 -21.02 -17.33 -15.24
N GLY A 628 -20.57 -16.70 -16.33
CA GLY A 628 -19.57 -15.63 -16.28
C GLY A 628 -20.07 -14.37 -15.56
N LEU A 629 -21.36 -14.04 -15.70
CA LEU A 629 -21.95 -12.91 -14.96
C LEU A 629 -21.92 -13.08 -13.44
N GLU A 630 -22.02 -14.32 -12.96
CA GLU A 630 -21.98 -14.66 -11.53
C GLU A 630 -20.55 -15.02 -11.04
N GLY A 631 -19.57 -15.04 -11.95
CA GLY A 631 -18.18 -15.38 -11.67
C GLY A 631 -17.41 -14.22 -11.02
N TYR A 632 -16.27 -14.55 -10.43
CA TYR A 632 -15.29 -13.61 -9.91
C TYR A 632 -14.70 -12.77 -11.06
N THR A 633 -14.32 -11.52 -10.80
CA THR A 633 -13.77 -10.63 -11.84
C THR A 633 -12.35 -11.00 -12.28
N TYR A 634 -11.63 -11.78 -11.47
CA TYR A 634 -10.29 -12.28 -11.76
C TYR A 634 -10.32 -13.67 -12.41
N LEU A 635 -9.17 -14.18 -12.83
CA LEU A 635 -9.10 -15.47 -13.52
C LEU A 635 -9.21 -16.62 -12.51
N GLU A 636 -10.16 -17.50 -12.75
CA GLU A 636 -10.40 -18.72 -11.96
C GLU A 636 -9.88 -19.95 -12.70
N ASP A 637 -9.40 -20.95 -11.96
CA ASP A 637 -8.93 -22.20 -12.57
C ASP A 637 -10.09 -22.96 -13.21
N ALA A 638 -10.01 -23.22 -14.51
CA ALA A 638 -11.08 -23.86 -15.29
C ALA A 638 -11.36 -25.32 -14.86
N ARG A 639 -10.55 -25.91 -13.97
CA ARG A 639 -10.66 -27.30 -13.55
C ARG A 639 -11.74 -27.55 -12.51
N GLU A 640 -12.31 -26.49 -11.93
CA GLU A 640 -13.35 -26.58 -10.88
C GLU A 640 -14.76 -26.17 -11.33
N ARG A 641 -14.97 -25.91 -12.63
CA ARG A 641 -16.28 -25.56 -13.21
C ARG A 641 -17.00 -26.75 -13.86
#